data_b109bf0fa31e040c27677593e5436c5d
#
_entry.id   b109bf0fa31e040c27677593e5436c5d
#
_cell.length_a   1.000
_cell.length_b   1.000
_cell.length_c   1.000
_cell.angle_alpha   90.00
_cell.angle_beta   90.00
_cell.angle_gamma   90.00
#
_symmetry.space_group_name_H-M   'P 1'
#
loop_
_entity.id
_entity.type
_entity.pdbx_description
1 polymer ?
#
loop_
_entity_poly.entity_id
_entity_poly.type
_entity_poly.pdbx_seq_one_letter_code
_entity_poly.pdbx_strand_id
1 'polypeptide(L)'
;MSDLLYEIGTEEIPAGYIEPALEELHNRIEELLRENRLEAEEVTVTGTPRRLVVCATGLPESQPGAEQEIVGPPAAVAFDDEENPTRAAEGFARSKGVAVEDLRVKETEKGPYVAVTVEHEGRPAVEILPELLREATLATPFPKSMRWPSPERDAGGESVEMSFARPIRRLLALLDEDVVPVALAGLAAGRTTFGHPFLSPDPIELPDANFEDYQHKLAENHVVVDLEERRESVRRQVDELLAPHGSTRKPPGLVQEVTNLVESPHAVEGSFEERFLPVPDCVLCAAMIEHQRYFPVWDGDDNLLSRFIIVSNRTAEQEEIVREGNERVLRARLDDGRFFWEEDRSQKLEDLAPGLEGVVFLGGLGNNLQRTERLENLAGSIAEIMALEPKQVEHTRHAARLCKADLLTGLVGEFPILQGQVGRELALAEGLPEPVADAIAEHYRPAGADDDPPSTPEGVALALADKMDVIAGCFALGHEPSGSQDPYALRRNALGVLMIIEEHDLDLRLSDLLDAAEEALLGQDGELPEKDLTVPKRRVLEFFRDRLYHAATDAGHPHDLVLATLSVGFDNEVPPERLNYNVRRFWQRLEALQQCTDRPWWPDLVELVDRTYRIQKDLPDRPEVNTNLLEEDEERDLAQLLSRHAGEVRELFEREEHVRAAGRYCEVFAEPVHDFFEEVFVNVDDPCVRRNRKALCGQVYHLFADHLADLYLIETAQ
;
A
#
# COMPACT_ATOMS: atom_id res chain seq x y z
N MET A 1 11.25 11.36 -37.22
CA MET A 1 10.86 10.65 -35.98
C MET A 1 11.51 9.29 -36.04
N SER A 2 12.09 8.85 -34.94
CA SER A 2 12.87 7.63 -34.85
C SER A 2 12.33 6.67 -33.85
N ASP A 3 12.55 5.37 -34.00
CA ASP A 3 12.16 4.34 -33.07
C ASP A 3 13.37 3.85 -32.28
N LEU A 4 13.20 3.67 -30.97
CA LEU A 4 14.21 3.16 -30.05
C LEU A 4 13.84 1.76 -29.63
N LEU A 5 14.81 0.83 -29.67
CA LEU A 5 14.73 -0.47 -29.05
C LEU A 5 15.93 -0.65 -28.10
N TYR A 6 15.64 -0.91 -26.81
CA TYR A 6 16.67 -1.14 -25.80
C TYR A 6 16.39 -2.42 -25.03
N GLU A 7 17.33 -3.37 -25.01
CA GLU A 7 17.26 -4.61 -24.24
C GLU A 7 18.38 -4.68 -23.19
N ILE A 8 18.00 -4.92 -21.94
CA ILE A 8 18.90 -5.25 -20.84
C ILE A 8 18.82 -6.75 -20.62
N GLY A 9 19.74 -7.51 -21.20
CA GLY A 9 19.79 -8.97 -21.06
C GLY A 9 20.54 -9.39 -19.79
N THR A 10 19.90 -10.24 -18.97
CA THR A 10 20.38 -10.61 -17.62
C THR A 10 20.43 -12.12 -17.43
N GLU A 11 20.98 -12.56 -16.29
CA GLU A 11 20.63 -13.85 -15.70
C GLU A 11 19.20 -13.80 -15.16
N GLU A 12 18.62 -14.96 -14.79
CA GLU A 12 17.21 -15.06 -14.39
C GLU A 12 16.85 -14.15 -13.20
N ILE A 13 16.04 -13.13 -13.48
CA ILE A 13 15.46 -12.23 -12.48
C ILE A 13 14.37 -12.99 -11.72
N PRO A 14 14.27 -12.89 -10.38
CA PRO A 14 13.17 -13.50 -9.64
C PRO A 14 11.81 -13.02 -10.13
N ALA A 15 10.84 -13.92 -10.26
CA ALA A 15 9.54 -13.64 -10.86
C ALA A 15 8.84 -12.40 -10.26
N GLY A 16 8.80 -12.29 -8.93
CA GLY A 16 8.17 -11.16 -8.24
C GLY A 16 8.91 -9.82 -8.36
N TYR A 17 10.07 -9.78 -9.04
CA TYR A 17 10.81 -8.52 -9.25
C TYR A 17 10.54 -7.92 -10.64
N ILE A 18 10.00 -8.73 -11.58
CA ILE A 18 9.92 -8.34 -12.99
C ILE A 18 8.90 -7.22 -13.19
N GLU A 19 7.64 -7.43 -12.82
CA GLU A 19 6.59 -6.45 -13.09
C GLU A 19 6.83 -5.09 -12.41
N PRO A 20 7.20 -5.03 -11.10
CA PRO A 20 7.57 -3.76 -10.48
C PRO A 20 8.76 -3.07 -11.16
N ALA A 21 9.73 -3.85 -11.66
CA ALA A 21 10.88 -3.30 -12.38
C ALA A 21 10.50 -2.76 -13.77
N LEU A 22 9.56 -3.41 -14.46
CA LEU A 22 9.05 -2.93 -15.75
C LEU A 22 8.29 -1.61 -15.58
N GLU A 23 7.43 -1.52 -14.57
CA GLU A 23 6.67 -0.30 -14.24
C GLU A 23 7.59 0.88 -13.91
N GLU A 24 8.54 0.67 -13.03
CA GLU A 24 9.49 1.72 -12.65
C GLU A 24 10.41 2.13 -13.81
N LEU A 25 10.87 1.16 -14.61
CA LEU A 25 11.66 1.44 -15.81
C LEU A 25 10.86 2.26 -16.83
N HIS A 26 9.56 1.94 -17.00
CA HIS A 26 8.66 2.72 -17.84
C HIS A 26 8.55 4.17 -17.37
N ASN A 27 8.19 4.36 -16.11
CA ASN A 27 8.04 5.70 -15.51
C ASN A 27 9.33 6.52 -15.60
N ARG A 28 10.47 5.89 -15.34
CA ARG A 28 11.76 6.57 -15.37
C ARG A 28 12.21 6.93 -16.79
N ILE A 29 11.95 6.07 -17.77
CA ILE A 29 12.23 6.38 -19.20
C ILE A 29 11.37 7.56 -19.65
N GLU A 30 10.08 7.56 -19.37
CA GLU A 30 9.20 8.70 -19.74
C GLU A 30 9.65 10.00 -19.08
N GLU A 31 9.98 9.97 -17.79
CA GLU A 31 10.49 11.13 -17.07
C GLU A 31 11.78 11.67 -17.70
N LEU A 32 12.76 10.80 -17.93
CA LEU A 32 14.04 11.18 -18.50
C LEU A 32 13.91 11.68 -19.96
N LEU A 33 13.04 11.08 -20.76
CA LEU A 33 12.74 11.57 -22.11
C LEU A 33 12.13 12.98 -22.05
N ARG A 34 11.18 13.23 -21.14
CA ARG A 34 10.55 14.53 -20.93
C ARG A 34 11.56 15.58 -20.45
N GLU A 35 12.38 15.25 -19.45
CA GLU A 35 13.42 16.14 -18.93
C GLU A 35 14.43 16.55 -20.02
N ASN A 36 14.72 15.62 -20.92
CA ASN A 36 15.62 15.85 -22.06
C ASN A 36 14.90 16.36 -23.32
N ARG A 37 13.62 16.68 -23.26
CA ARG A 37 12.81 17.18 -24.40
C ARG A 37 12.87 16.26 -25.63
N LEU A 38 12.83 14.95 -25.39
CA LEU A 38 12.79 13.89 -26.38
C LEU A 38 11.51 13.05 -26.21
N GLU A 39 10.37 13.69 -25.99
CA GLU A 39 9.10 12.99 -25.75
C GLU A 39 8.77 12.07 -26.93
N ALA A 40 8.54 10.79 -26.63
CA ALA A 40 8.09 9.78 -27.57
C ALA A 40 6.58 9.87 -27.79
N GLU A 41 6.08 9.34 -28.90
CA GLU A 41 4.65 9.17 -29.10
C GLU A 41 4.09 8.04 -28.22
N GLU A 42 4.86 6.95 -28.06
CA GLU A 42 4.50 5.82 -27.20
C GLU A 42 5.78 5.21 -26.61
N VAL A 43 5.70 4.83 -25.34
CA VAL A 43 6.73 4.05 -24.63
C VAL A 43 6.13 2.75 -24.16
N THR A 44 6.67 1.62 -24.61
CA THR A 44 6.28 0.28 -24.18
C THR A 44 7.44 -0.37 -23.44
N VAL A 45 7.18 -0.92 -22.25
CA VAL A 45 8.17 -1.69 -21.50
C VAL A 45 7.63 -3.08 -21.23
N THR A 46 8.40 -4.09 -21.60
CA THR A 46 8.06 -5.50 -21.41
C THR A 46 9.30 -6.29 -21.02
N GLY A 47 9.12 -7.59 -20.69
CA GLY A 47 10.27 -8.37 -20.29
C GLY A 47 9.96 -9.85 -20.04
N THR A 48 11.04 -10.57 -19.84
CA THR A 48 11.05 -12.01 -19.50
C THR A 48 11.93 -12.20 -18.26
N PRO A 49 12.01 -13.41 -17.69
CA PRO A 49 13.00 -13.70 -16.64
C PRO A 49 14.44 -13.28 -16.96
N ARG A 50 14.79 -13.18 -18.24
CA ARG A 50 16.20 -12.97 -18.70
C ARG A 50 16.42 -11.66 -19.41
N ARG A 51 15.40 -10.79 -19.57
CA ARG A 51 15.52 -9.50 -20.24
C ARG A 51 14.44 -8.49 -19.83
N LEU A 52 14.82 -7.23 -19.75
CA LEU A 52 13.91 -6.10 -19.70
C LEU A 52 14.08 -5.33 -21.02
N VAL A 53 12.97 -4.94 -21.63
CA VAL A 53 12.95 -4.35 -22.98
C VAL A 53 12.15 -3.06 -22.96
N VAL A 54 12.74 -2.01 -23.50
CA VAL A 54 12.10 -0.71 -23.74
C VAL A 54 12.00 -0.50 -25.24
N CYS A 55 10.80 -0.19 -25.69
CA CYS A 55 10.53 0.30 -27.03
C CYS A 55 9.93 1.70 -26.92
N ALA A 56 10.44 2.68 -27.64
CA ALA A 56 9.85 4.00 -27.72
C ALA A 56 9.72 4.41 -29.19
N THR A 57 8.50 4.73 -29.63
CA THR A 57 8.21 5.11 -30.99
C THR A 57 8.01 6.61 -31.12
N GLY A 58 8.29 7.14 -32.30
CA GLY A 58 8.06 8.55 -32.63
C GLY A 58 8.98 9.52 -31.89
N LEU A 59 10.19 9.11 -31.51
CA LEU A 59 11.19 10.00 -30.89
C LEU A 59 11.64 11.08 -31.85
N PRO A 60 11.83 12.34 -31.40
CA PRO A 60 12.51 13.38 -32.21
C PRO A 60 13.96 12.98 -32.48
N GLU A 61 14.45 13.21 -33.72
CA GLU A 61 15.86 12.99 -34.10
C GLU A 61 16.85 13.85 -33.30
N SER A 62 16.35 14.98 -32.79
CA SER A 62 17.10 15.90 -31.93
C SER A 62 16.18 16.63 -30.98
N GLN A 63 16.72 17.10 -29.87
CA GLN A 63 15.99 18.00 -28.97
C GLN A 63 15.43 19.19 -29.73
N PRO A 64 14.20 19.63 -29.52
CA PRO A 64 13.73 20.92 -30.04
C PRO A 64 14.59 22.04 -29.42
N GLY A 65 14.90 23.03 -30.26
CA GLY A 65 15.61 24.22 -29.80
C GLY A 65 14.89 24.85 -28.62
N ALA A 66 15.62 25.29 -27.62
CA ALA A 66 15.06 25.98 -26.48
C ALA A 66 15.60 27.39 -26.37
N GLU A 67 14.69 28.32 -26.19
CA GLU A 67 15.03 29.67 -25.78
C GLU A 67 15.09 29.70 -24.25
N GLN A 68 16.25 30.01 -23.72
CA GLN A 68 16.40 30.23 -22.28
C GLN A 68 16.61 31.71 -22.01
N GLU A 69 15.68 32.35 -21.34
CA GLU A 69 15.84 33.69 -20.83
C GLU A 69 16.70 33.68 -19.57
N ILE A 70 17.89 34.24 -19.64
CA ILE A 70 18.82 34.30 -18.51
C ILE A 70 18.85 35.74 -17.97
N VAL A 71 18.53 35.89 -16.70
CA VAL A 71 18.57 37.18 -16.00
C VAL A 71 20.01 37.42 -15.49
N GLY A 72 20.53 38.60 -15.78
CA GLY A 72 21.90 39.04 -15.49
C GLY A 72 21.96 40.07 -14.35
N PRO A 73 22.89 41.03 -14.42
CA PRO A 73 23.01 42.07 -13.40
C PRO A 73 21.84 43.06 -13.40
N PRO A 74 21.65 43.84 -12.30
CA PRO A 74 20.68 44.94 -12.25
C PRO A 74 20.94 45.93 -13.41
N ALA A 75 19.88 46.44 -14.03
CA ALA A 75 19.98 47.36 -15.17
C ALA A 75 20.80 48.62 -14.84
N ALA A 76 20.70 49.17 -13.62
CA ALA A 76 21.48 50.30 -13.14
C ALA A 76 23.00 50.04 -13.02
N VAL A 77 23.43 48.76 -13.03
CA VAL A 77 24.85 48.36 -13.03
C VAL A 77 25.31 48.02 -14.46
N ALA A 78 24.39 47.55 -15.28
CA ALA A 78 24.65 47.13 -16.65
C ALA A 78 24.68 48.29 -17.64
N PHE A 79 23.95 49.38 -17.40
CA PHE A 79 23.91 50.58 -18.23
C PHE A 79 24.23 51.80 -17.40
N ASP A 80 24.89 52.80 -18.03
CA ASP A 80 25.17 54.11 -17.43
C ASP A 80 23.99 55.07 -17.59
N ASP A 81 24.10 56.31 -17.04
CA ASP A 81 23.04 57.30 -17.10
C ASP A 81 22.70 57.80 -18.53
N GLU A 82 23.54 57.45 -19.52
CA GLU A 82 23.34 57.75 -20.94
C GLU A 82 22.91 56.47 -21.73
N GLU A 83 22.48 55.43 -21.01
CA GLU A 83 22.10 54.10 -21.58
C GLU A 83 23.22 53.34 -22.33
N ASN A 84 24.48 53.72 -22.13
CA ASN A 84 25.58 52.95 -22.72
C ASN A 84 25.90 51.73 -21.87
N PRO A 85 26.28 50.57 -22.53
CA PRO A 85 26.63 49.37 -21.82
C PRO A 85 27.93 49.54 -21.03
N THR A 86 27.89 49.15 -19.77
CA THR A 86 29.06 49.10 -18.89
C THR A 86 29.84 47.79 -19.05
N ARG A 87 31.02 47.70 -18.41
CA ARG A 87 31.79 46.45 -18.34
C ARG A 87 31.01 45.28 -17.78
N ALA A 88 29.98 45.55 -16.96
CA ALA A 88 29.11 44.49 -16.40
C ALA A 88 28.19 43.91 -17.49
N ALA A 89 27.57 44.73 -18.32
CA ALA A 89 26.79 44.29 -19.48
C ALA A 89 27.67 43.55 -20.52
N GLU A 90 28.86 44.15 -20.88
CA GLU A 90 29.79 43.47 -21.80
C GLU A 90 30.28 42.12 -21.27
N GLY A 91 30.56 42.02 -19.93
CA GLY A 91 30.99 40.80 -19.30
C GLY A 91 29.90 39.74 -19.29
N PHE A 92 28.65 40.15 -19.02
CA PHE A 92 27.49 39.27 -19.06
C PHE A 92 27.20 38.76 -20.47
N ALA A 93 27.12 39.64 -21.48
CA ALA A 93 26.91 39.25 -22.88
C ALA A 93 28.02 38.29 -23.36
N ARG A 94 29.30 38.60 -23.09
CA ARG A 94 30.42 37.72 -23.41
C ARG A 94 30.35 36.35 -22.75
N SER A 95 29.90 36.30 -21.47
CA SER A 95 29.77 35.04 -20.73
C SER A 95 28.67 34.15 -21.29
N LYS A 96 27.69 34.72 -21.99
CA LYS A 96 26.56 34.02 -22.61
C LYS A 96 26.71 33.85 -24.13
N GLY A 97 27.80 34.35 -24.71
CA GLY A 97 28.09 34.20 -26.15
C GLY A 97 27.19 35.04 -27.06
N VAL A 98 26.59 36.13 -26.54
CA VAL A 98 25.64 36.99 -27.26
C VAL A 98 26.22 38.39 -27.48
N ALA A 99 25.66 39.17 -28.42
CA ALA A 99 26.02 40.57 -28.59
C ALA A 99 25.40 41.42 -27.46
N VAL A 100 26.06 42.51 -27.11
CA VAL A 100 25.54 43.44 -26.07
C VAL A 100 24.21 44.06 -26.49
N GLU A 101 23.98 44.17 -27.79
CA GLU A 101 22.75 44.69 -28.40
C GLU A 101 21.52 43.76 -28.21
N ASP A 102 21.77 42.48 -27.91
CA ASP A 102 20.73 41.47 -27.66
C ASP A 102 20.22 41.52 -26.20
N LEU A 103 20.89 42.31 -25.34
CA LEU A 103 20.46 42.47 -23.93
C LEU A 103 19.19 43.31 -23.84
N ARG A 104 18.24 42.88 -23.06
CA ARG A 104 16.97 43.57 -22.79
C ARG A 104 16.82 43.84 -21.30
N VAL A 105 16.13 44.93 -20.94
CA VAL A 105 15.76 45.19 -19.55
C VAL A 105 14.42 44.50 -19.24
N LYS A 106 14.43 43.68 -18.22
CA LYS A 106 13.24 42.98 -17.71
C LYS A 106 12.92 43.42 -16.28
N GLU A 107 11.67 43.77 -16.03
CA GLU A 107 11.20 44.03 -14.69
C GLU A 107 11.09 42.73 -13.90
N THR A 108 11.67 42.68 -12.70
CA THR A 108 11.59 41.57 -11.76
C THR A 108 11.07 42.07 -10.42
N GLU A 109 10.65 41.18 -9.53
CA GLU A 109 10.24 41.52 -8.17
C GLU A 109 11.29 42.35 -7.37
N LYS A 110 12.56 42.27 -7.80
CA LYS A 110 13.69 43.00 -7.19
C LYS A 110 14.08 44.25 -7.95
N GLY A 111 13.27 44.68 -8.96
CA GLY A 111 13.51 45.81 -9.84
C GLY A 111 13.98 45.42 -11.23
N PRO A 112 14.41 46.40 -12.06
CA PRO A 112 14.87 46.15 -13.45
C PRO A 112 16.21 45.43 -13.50
N TYR A 113 16.28 44.34 -14.21
CA TYR A 113 17.48 43.54 -14.48
C TYR A 113 17.69 43.38 -15.98
N VAL A 114 18.93 43.17 -16.38
CA VAL A 114 19.24 42.80 -17.74
C VAL A 114 18.94 41.34 -17.95
N ALA A 115 18.30 41.02 -19.06
CA ALA A 115 18.03 39.63 -19.46
C ALA A 115 18.44 39.43 -20.91
N VAL A 116 18.80 38.22 -21.26
CA VAL A 116 19.08 37.81 -22.63
C VAL A 116 18.42 36.47 -22.90
N THR A 117 17.85 36.32 -24.08
CA THR A 117 17.39 35.02 -24.60
C THR A 117 18.54 34.35 -25.32
N VAL A 118 18.94 33.19 -24.81
CA VAL A 118 19.97 32.36 -25.47
C VAL A 118 19.24 31.20 -26.13
N GLU A 119 19.45 31.08 -27.44
CA GLU A 119 18.96 29.91 -28.17
C GLU A 119 19.96 28.76 -27.96
N HIS A 120 19.47 27.66 -27.42
CA HIS A 120 20.22 26.42 -27.36
C HIS A 120 19.80 25.55 -28.55
N GLU A 121 20.72 25.29 -29.47
CA GLU A 121 20.52 24.28 -30.50
C GLU A 121 20.32 22.93 -29.80
N GLY A 122 19.30 22.19 -30.23
CA GLY A 122 19.02 20.85 -29.69
C GLY A 122 20.14 19.88 -30.07
N ARG A 123 20.50 19.01 -29.13
CA ARG A 123 21.45 17.92 -29.36
C ARG A 123 20.75 16.75 -30.05
N PRO A 124 21.46 16.01 -30.97
CA PRO A 124 20.93 14.78 -31.55
C PRO A 124 20.52 13.75 -30.46
N ALA A 125 19.42 13.05 -30.67
CA ALA A 125 18.92 12.04 -29.73
C ALA A 125 19.98 10.95 -29.47
N VAL A 126 20.70 10.52 -30.48
CA VAL A 126 21.75 9.48 -30.36
C VAL A 126 22.91 9.88 -29.44
N GLU A 127 23.11 11.17 -29.15
CA GLU A 127 24.10 11.64 -28.18
C GLU A 127 23.59 11.72 -26.75
N ILE A 128 22.25 11.74 -26.54
CA ILE A 128 21.59 11.88 -25.25
C ILE A 128 21.18 10.52 -24.71
N LEU A 129 20.65 9.68 -25.57
CA LEU A 129 20.12 8.36 -25.20
C LEU A 129 21.12 7.46 -24.45
N PRO A 130 22.44 7.44 -24.74
CA PRO A 130 23.37 6.59 -24.02
C PRO A 130 23.38 6.82 -22.51
N GLU A 131 23.40 8.09 -22.07
CA GLU A 131 23.41 8.44 -20.65
C GLU A 131 22.03 8.25 -20.03
N LEU A 132 20.95 8.63 -20.74
CA LEU A 132 19.58 8.44 -20.32
C LEU A 132 19.28 6.95 -20.06
N LEU A 133 19.57 6.07 -21.00
CA LEU A 133 19.33 4.63 -20.87
C LEU A 133 20.18 4.00 -19.75
N ARG A 134 21.42 4.48 -19.61
CA ARG A 134 22.28 4.08 -18.50
C ARG A 134 21.69 4.49 -17.16
N GLU A 135 21.25 5.72 -17.02
CA GLU A 135 20.63 6.24 -15.80
C GLU A 135 19.35 5.47 -15.43
N ALA A 136 18.43 5.29 -16.41
CA ALA A 136 17.21 4.53 -16.20
C ALA A 136 17.49 3.09 -15.72
N THR A 137 18.49 2.43 -16.32
CA THR A 137 18.88 1.07 -15.90
C THR A 137 19.40 1.03 -14.48
N LEU A 138 20.21 2.00 -14.07
CA LEU A 138 20.80 2.06 -12.73
C LEU A 138 19.79 2.49 -11.66
N ALA A 139 18.79 3.27 -12.04
CA ALA A 139 17.73 3.74 -11.15
C ALA A 139 16.65 2.68 -10.87
N THR A 140 16.54 1.62 -11.71
CA THR A 140 15.54 0.57 -11.54
C THR A 140 15.72 -0.14 -10.18
N PRO A 141 14.75 -0.04 -9.25
CA PRO A 141 14.88 -0.59 -7.91
C PRO A 141 14.57 -2.08 -7.89
N PHE A 142 15.19 -2.80 -6.96
CA PHE A 142 14.88 -4.19 -6.67
C PHE A 142 14.87 -4.43 -5.17
N PRO A 143 13.98 -5.27 -4.63
CA PRO A 143 13.95 -5.59 -3.20
C PRO A 143 15.29 -6.11 -2.67
N LYS A 144 16.01 -6.86 -3.52
CA LYS A 144 17.37 -7.32 -3.22
C LYS A 144 18.21 -7.32 -4.49
N SER A 145 19.36 -6.65 -4.45
CA SER A 145 20.31 -6.55 -5.56
C SER A 145 21.59 -7.32 -5.27
N MET A 146 22.16 -7.88 -6.32
CA MET A 146 23.52 -8.38 -6.32
C MET A 146 24.49 -7.25 -6.63
N ARG A 147 25.70 -7.31 -6.05
CA ARG A 147 26.75 -6.33 -6.29
C ARG A 147 27.99 -7.02 -6.86
N TRP A 148 28.61 -6.37 -7.82
CA TRP A 148 29.87 -6.86 -8.42
C TRP A 148 30.72 -5.68 -8.90
N PRO A 149 32.08 -5.86 -8.93
CA PRO A 149 32.96 -4.82 -9.44
C PRO A 149 32.78 -4.67 -10.95
N SER A 150 32.53 -3.44 -11.42
CA SER A 150 32.59 -3.08 -12.84
C SER A 150 34.05 -2.87 -13.27
N PRO A 151 34.42 -3.16 -14.52
CA PRO A 151 35.70 -2.73 -15.08
C PRO A 151 35.81 -1.20 -15.22
N GLU A 152 34.70 -0.48 -15.13
CA GLU A 152 34.66 0.98 -15.08
C GLU A 152 35.34 1.49 -13.83
N ARG A 153 36.03 2.64 -13.97
CA ARG A 153 36.70 3.30 -12.83
C ARG A 153 36.15 4.70 -12.66
N ASP A 154 36.02 5.11 -11.42
CA ASP A 154 35.64 6.47 -11.07
C ASP A 154 36.79 7.48 -11.35
N ALA A 155 36.51 8.76 -11.10
CA ALA A 155 37.51 9.83 -11.23
C ALA A 155 38.75 9.67 -10.31
N GLY A 156 38.63 8.84 -9.26
CA GLY A 156 39.72 8.47 -8.34
C GLY A 156 40.49 7.23 -8.76
N GLY A 157 40.04 6.52 -9.83
CA GLY A 157 40.64 5.29 -10.34
C GLY A 157 40.21 4.04 -9.59
N GLU A 158 39.23 4.11 -8.69
CA GLU A 158 38.62 2.97 -8.01
C GLU A 158 37.58 2.28 -8.91
N SER A 159 37.40 0.97 -8.74
CA SER A 159 36.38 0.21 -9.48
C SER A 159 34.99 0.66 -9.07
N VAL A 160 34.17 1.03 -10.03
CA VAL A 160 32.74 1.33 -9.76
C VAL A 160 32.01 0.03 -9.40
N GLU A 161 31.27 0.03 -8.31
CA GLU A 161 30.45 -1.12 -7.93
C GLU A 161 29.14 -1.08 -8.69
N MET A 162 28.83 -2.16 -9.43
CA MET A 162 27.58 -2.32 -10.13
C MET A 162 26.56 -3.03 -9.22
N SER A 163 25.31 -2.56 -9.23
CA SER A 163 24.21 -3.16 -8.47
C SER A 163 23.00 -3.37 -9.38
N PHE A 164 22.47 -4.60 -9.44
CA PHE A 164 21.26 -4.96 -10.19
C PHE A 164 20.66 -6.25 -9.59
N ALA A 165 19.40 -6.60 -9.96
CA ALA A 165 18.77 -7.83 -9.44
C ALA A 165 19.61 -9.08 -9.73
N ARG A 166 20.14 -9.20 -10.95
CA ARG A 166 21.02 -10.25 -11.43
C ARG A 166 22.08 -9.65 -12.36
N PRO A 167 23.21 -10.36 -12.58
CA PRO A 167 24.24 -9.86 -13.48
C PRO A 167 23.72 -9.60 -14.89
N ILE A 168 23.97 -8.38 -15.39
CA ILE A 168 23.70 -8.02 -16.77
C ILE A 168 24.72 -8.74 -17.65
N ARG A 169 24.25 -9.36 -18.70
CA ARG A 169 25.06 -10.19 -19.62
C ARG A 169 25.26 -9.57 -20.98
N ARG A 170 24.29 -8.75 -21.42
CA ARG A 170 24.32 -8.13 -22.74
C ARG A 170 23.46 -6.87 -22.72
N LEU A 171 23.74 -6.00 -23.69
CA LEU A 171 22.94 -4.82 -23.98
C LEU A 171 22.71 -4.77 -25.48
N LEU A 172 21.48 -4.49 -25.89
CA LEU A 172 21.11 -4.14 -27.24
C LEU A 172 20.49 -2.74 -27.18
N ALA A 173 20.94 -1.81 -28.04
CA ALA A 173 20.36 -0.48 -28.15
C ALA A 173 20.43 0.01 -29.60
N LEU A 174 19.28 0.20 -30.20
CA LEU A 174 19.12 0.68 -31.58
C LEU A 174 18.21 1.90 -31.60
N LEU A 175 18.58 2.89 -32.38
CA LEU A 175 17.76 4.02 -32.83
C LEU A 175 17.63 3.91 -34.32
N ASP A 176 16.46 3.54 -34.84
CA ASP A 176 16.28 3.10 -36.21
C ASP A 176 17.33 2.04 -36.61
N GLU A 177 18.17 2.28 -37.63
CA GLU A 177 19.23 1.37 -38.07
C GLU A 177 20.55 1.55 -37.30
N ASP A 178 20.68 2.56 -36.45
CA ASP A 178 21.92 2.93 -35.79
C ASP A 178 22.04 2.36 -34.37
N VAL A 179 23.24 1.90 -34.00
CA VAL A 179 23.52 1.45 -32.63
C VAL A 179 23.72 2.66 -31.70
N VAL A 180 22.91 2.75 -30.67
CA VAL A 180 23.10 3.72 -29.57
C VAL A 180 24.23 3.23 -28.66
N PRO A 181 25.31 4.00 -28.48
CA PRO A 181 26.55 3.55 -27.82
C PRO A 181 26.39 3.55 -26.26
N VAL A 182 25.46 2.78 -25.74
CA VAL A 182 25.29 2.59 -24.29
C VAL A 182 26.42 1.70 -23.77
N ALA A 183 27.09 2.14 -22.71
CA ALA A 183 28.11 1.36 -22.02
C ALA A 183 27.72 1.23 -20.53
N LEU A 184 27.69 0.00 -20.03
CA LEU A 184 27.31 -0.30 -18.65
C LEU A 184 27.97 -1.59 -18.17
N ALA A 185 28.53 -1.57 -16.97
CA ALA A 185 29.17 -2.74 -16.35
C ALA A 185 30.29 -3.39 -17.18
N GLY A 186 30.95 -2.61 -18.04
CA GLY A 186 31.97 -3.10 -18.98
C GLY A 186 31.42 -3.78 -20.24
N LEU A 187 30.11 -3.72 -20.45
CA LEU A 187 29.42 -4.16 -21.64
C LEU A 187 29.16 -2.95 -22.54
N ALA A 188 29.25 -3.13 -23.85
CA ALA A 188 28.82 -2.15 -24.83
C ALA A 188 27.56 -2.69 -25.52
N ALA A 189 26.61 -1.79 -25.75
CA ALA A 189 25.43 -2.15 -26.52
C ALA A 189 25.78 -2.43 -27.99
N GLY A 190 25.00 -3.33 -28.58
CA GLY A 190 25.09 -3.70 -29.98
C GLY A 190 23.72 -3.91 -30.59
N ARG A 191 23.66 -4.68 -31.68
CA ARG A 191 22.43 -5.06 -32.39
C ARG A 191 22.05 -6.55 -32.23
N THR A 192 22.70 -7.25 -31.29
CA THR A 192 22.58 -8.70 -31.15
C THR A 192 21.78 -9.05 -29.90
N THR A 193 20.74 -9.85 -30.05
CA THR A 193 20.01 -10.52 -28.96
C THR A 193 20.16 -12.03 -29.07
N PHE A 194 19.48 -12.81 -28.22
CA PHE A 194 19.54 -14.27 -28.20
C PHE A 194 18.12 -14.85 -27.95
N GLY A 195 17.87 -16.00 -28.55
CA GLY A 195 16.67 -16.76 -28.29
C GLY A 195 16.71 -17.49 -26.92
N HIS A 196 15.90 -18.52 -26.83
CA HIS A 196 15.84 -19.36 -25.62
C HIS A 196 17.18 -20.10 -25.42
N PRO A 197 17.79 -20.07 -24.23
CA PRO A 197 19.19 -20.50 -24.01
C PRO A 197 19.47 -21.98 -24.34
N PHE A 198 18.43 -22.83 -24.31
CA PHE A 198 18.57 -24.27 -24.59
C PHE A 198 17.93 -24.69 -25.90
N LEU A 199 16.91 -23.96 -26.38
CA LEU A 199 16.18 -24.33 -27.61
C LEU A 199 16.75 -23.65 -28.82
N SER A 200 17.24 -22.41 -28.67
CA SER A 200 17.84 -21.59 -29.74
C SER A 200 18.93 -20.65 -29.16
N PRO A 201 20.12 -21.22 -28.85
CA PRO A 201 21.19 -20.44 -28.18
C PRO A 201 21.96 -19.50 -29.12
N ASP A 202 21.71 -19.57 -30.41
CA ASP A 202 22.45 -18.79 -31.40
C ASP A 202 22.12 -17.29 -31.33
N PRO A 203 23.09 -16.40 -31.65
CA PRO A 203 22.86 -14.98 -31.66
C PRO A 203 21.91 -14.57 -32.79
N ILE A 204 21.04 -13.59 -32.52
CA ILE A 204 20.08 -13.01 -33.45
C ILE A 204 20.48 -11.56 -33.69
N GLU A 205 20.80 -11.22 -34.94
CA GLU A 205 21.09 -9.83 -35.32
C GLU A 205 19.82 -9.13 -35.80
N LEU A 206 19.63 -7.90 -35.29
CA LEU A 206 18.55 -7.01 -35.72
C LEU A 206 19.06 -5.98 -36.67
N PRO A 207 18.36 -5.72 -37.79
CA PRO A 207 18.76 -4.69 -38.75
C PRO A 207 18.47 -3.28 -38.22
N ASP A 208 17.36 -3.13 -37.50
CA ASP A 208 16.81 -1.87 -37.01
C ASP A 208 16.03 -2.04 -35.67
N ALA A 209 15.45 -0.94 -35.17
CA ALA A 209 14.69 -0.87 -33.92
C ALA A 209 13.22 -1.29 -34.05
N ASN A 210 12.83 -1.96 -35.14
CA ASN A 210 11.44 -2.40 -35.32
C ASN A 210 11.04 -3.41 -34.26
N PHE A 211 10.10 -3.03 -33.42
CA PHE A 211 9.69 -3.85 -32.28
C PHE A 211 8.90 -5.10 -32.69
N GLU A 212 8.08 -5.03 -33.74
CA GLU A 212 7.33 -6.19 -34.25
C GLU A 212 8.28 -7.23 -34.84
N ASP A 213 9.31 -6.80 -35.59
CA ASP A 213 10.35 -7.72 -36.12
C ASP A 213 11.16 -8.35 -35.00
N TYR A 214 11.50 -7.59 -33.97
CA TYR A 214 12.14 -8.08 -32.76
C TYR A 214 11.31 -9.15 -32.05
N GLN A 215 10.02 -8.90 -31.80
CA GLN A 215 9.09 -9.87 -31.19
C GLN A 215 8.98 -11.13 -32.04
N HIS A 216 8.80 -10.99 -33.37
CA HIS A 216 8.69 -12.12 -34.29
C HIS A 216 9.95 -12.99 -34.29
N LYS A 217 11.12 -12.39 -34.39
CA LYS A 217 12.41 -13.12 -34.36
C LYS A 217 12.62 -13.84 -33.04
N LEU A 218 12.23 -13.24 -31.91
CA LEU A 218 12.30 -13.89 -30.61
C LEU A 218 11.31 -15.05 -30.51
N ALA A 219 10.08 -14.91 -31.02
CA ALA A 219 9.09 -15.97 -31.04
C ALA A 219 9.54 -17.19 -31.88
N GLU A 220 10.15 -16.96 -33.05
CA GLU A 220 10.79 -18.00 -33.88
C GLU A 220 11.93 -18.74 -33.12
N ASN A 221 12.52 -18.05 -32.13
CA ASN A 221 13.60 -18.56 -31.31
C ASN A 221 13.14 -18.90 -29.87
N HIS A 222 11.87 -19.27 -29.73
CA HIS A 222 11.25 -19.78 -28.49
C HIS A 222 11.28 -18.79 -27.33
N VAL A 223 11.05 -17.51 -27.61
CA VAL A 223 10.89 -16.47 -26.59
C VAL A 223 9.65 -15.63 -26.90
N VAL A 224 8.63 -15.71 -26.08
CA VAL A 224 7.48 -14.80 -26.07
C VAL A 224 7.85 -13.62 -25.18
N VAL A 225 8.30 -12.52 -25.77
CA VAL A 225 8.84 -11.37 -25.00
C VAL A 225 7.74 -10.53 -24.41
N ASP A 226 6.61 -10.38 -25.12
CA ASP A 226 5.44 -9.65 -24.62
C ASP A 226 4.87 -10.35 -23.38
N LEU A 227 4.74 -9.61 -22.28
CA LEU A 227 4.31 -10.13 -21.00
C LEU A 227 2.83 -10.56 -21.02
N GLU A 228 1.97 -9.75 -21.65
CA GLU A 228 0.54 -10.05 -21.68
C GLU A 228 0.22 -11.21 -22.62
N GLU A 229 0.87 -11.28 -23.78
CA GLU A 229 0.76 -12.42 -24.69
C GLU A 229 1.21 -13.72 -24.00
N ARG A 230 2.32 -13.66 -23.28
CA ARG A 230 2.85 -14.81 -22.52
C ARG A 230 1.91 -15.22 -21.38
N ARG A 231 1.33 -14.25 -20.65
CA ARG A 231 0.35 -14.46 -19.58
C ARG A 231 -0.93 -15.11 -20.11
N GLU A 232 -1.44 -14.62 -21.21
CA GLU A 232 -2.64 -15.18 -21.85
C GLU A 232 -2.37 -16.60 -22.39
N SER A 233 -1.17 -16.84 -22.92
CA SER A 233 -0.75 -18.18 -23.34
C SER A 233 -0.71 -19.17 -22.18
N VAL A 234 -0.14 -18.78 -21.03
CA VAL A 234 -0.14 -19.59 -19.80
C VAL A 234 -1.57 -19.87 -19.36
N ARG A 235 -2.40 -18.81 -19.23
CA ARG A 235 -3.79 -18.92 -18.79
C ARG A 235 -4.58 -19.87 -19.66
N ARG A 236 -4.55 -19.69 -20.97
CA ARG A 236 -5.27 -20.52 -21.94
C ARG A 236 -4.86 -21.98 -21.86
N GLN A 237 -3.57 -22.27 -21.83
CA GLN A 237 -3.07 -23.66 -21.77
C GLN A 237 -3.47 -24.35 -20.45
N VAL A 238 -3.42 -23.65 -19.34
CA VAL A 238 -3.87 -24.15 -18.03
C VAL A 238 -5.38 -24.40 -18.05
N ASP A 239 -6.18 -23.47 -18.61
CA ASP A 239 -7.63 -23.63 -18.73
C ASP A 239 -8.03 -24.80 -19.63
N GLU A 240 -7.31 -25.01 -20.73
CA GLU A 240 -7.52 -26.15 -21.61
C GLU A 240 -7.29 -27.51 -20.90
N LEU A 241 -6.33 -27.57 -19.99
CA LEU A 241 -6.05 -28.78 -19.19
C LEU A 241 -6.99 -28.93 -17.98
N LEU A 242 -7.53 -27.84 -17.42
CA LEU A 242 -8.52 -27.89 -16.34
C LEU A 242 -9.93 -28.26 -16.82
N ALA A 243 -10.31 -27.84 -18.02
CA ALA A 243 -11.67 -28.00 -18.56
C ALA A 243 -12.17 -29.48 -18.55
N PRO A 244 -11.37 -30.52 -18.89
CA PRO A 244 -11.82 -31.92 -18.83
C PRO A 244 -12.22 -32.38 -17.42
N HIS A 245 -11.72 -31.73 -16.37
CA HIS A 245 -12.00 -32.04 -14.97
C HIS A 245 -13.20 -31.23 -14.41
N GLY A 246 -13.77 -30.33 -15.21
CA GLY A 246 -14.90 -29.49 -14.81
C GLY A 246 -14.52 -28.32 -13.90
N SER A 247 -13.24 -28.01 -13.76
CA SER A 247 -12.72 -26.94 -12.91
C SER A 247 -12.24 -25.75 -13.71
N THR A 248 -12.35 -24.57 -13.10
CA THR A 248 -11.70 -23.33 -13.56
C THR A 248 -10.84 -22.72 -12.45
N ARG A 249 -10.75 -23.41 -11.30
CA ARG A 249 -10.07 -22.91 -10.10
C ARG A 249 -8.56 -22.88 -10.32
N LYS A 250 -7.98 -21.69 -10.07
CA LYS A 250 -6.53 -21.46 -10.09
C LYS A 250 -6.12 -20.74 -8.81
N PRO A 251 -4.99 -21.09 -8.18
CA PRO A 251 -4.47 -20.34 -7.06
C PRO A 251 -4.26 -18.85 -7.44
N PRO A 252 -4.67 -17.90 -6.58
CA PRO A 252 -4.45 -16.48 -6.81
C PRO A 252 -2.96 -16.17 -7.08
N GLY A 253 -2.67 -15.30 -8.04
CA GLY A 253 -1.31 -14.87 -8.38
C GLY A 253 -0.43 -15.90 -9.07
N LEU A 254 -0.78 -17.20 -9.07
CA LEU A 254 0.10 -18.25 -9.59
C LEU A 254 0.32 -18.13 -11.11
N VAL A 255 -0.71 -17.76 -11.89
CA VAL A 255 -0.55 -17.52 -13.33
C VAL A 255 0.47 -16.41 -13.58
N GLN A 256 0.40 -15.31 -12.83
CA GLN A 256 1.32 -14.18 -12.91
C GLN A 256 2.76 -14.63 -12.56
N GLU A 257 2.91 -15.32 -11.44
CA GLU A 257 4.23 -15.80 -10.99
C GLU A 257 4.85 -16.75 -12.03
N VAL A 258 4.09 -17.73 -12.52
CA VAL A 258 4.57 -18.72 -13.49
C VAL A 258 4.89 -18.08 -14.85
N THR A 259 4.12 -17.09 -15.29
CA THR A 259 4.41 -16.28 -16.49
C THR A 259 5.81 -15.67 -16.42
N ASN A 260 6.21 -15.23 -15.24
CA ASN A 260 7.50 -14.62 -14.97
C ASN A 260 8.63 -15.64 -14.66
N LEU A 261 8.38 -16.92 -14.81
CA LEU A 261 9.39 -17.99 -14.71
C LEU A 261 9.78 -18.60 -16.07
N VAL A 262 9.00 -18.33 -17.12
CA VAL A 262 9.20 -18.96 -18.43
C VAL A 262 9.29 -17.93 -19.56
N GLU A 263 10.03 -18.26 -20.63
CA GLU A 263 10.08 -17.51 -21.89
C GLU A 263 9.24 -18.19 -22.99
N SER A 264 9.07 -19.52 -22.90
CA SER A 264 8.32 -20.34 -23.85
C SER A 264 7.37 -21.27 -23.08
N PRO A 265 6.16 -20.77 -22.69
CA PRO A 265 5.25 -21.55 -21.86
C PRO A 265 4.69 -22.77 -22.59
N HIS A 266 4.83 -23.94 -21.98
CA HIS A 266 4.19 -25.20 -22.37
C HIS A 266 3.61 -25.89 -21.15
N ALA A 267 2.28 -25.98 -21.09
CA ALA A 267 1.59 -26.61 -19.97
C ALA A 267 1.52 -28.13 -20.15
N VAL A 268 1.76 -28.86 -19.08
CA VAL A 268 1.79 -30.33 -19.03
C VAL A 268 1.00 -30.80 -17.83
N GLU A 269 0.06 -31.73 -18.02
CA GLU A 269 -0.64 -32.39 -16.92
C GLU A 269 0.21 -33.55 -16.39
N GLY A 270 0.38 -33.59 -15.06
CA GLY A 270 1.00 -34.69 -14.31
C GLY A 270 0.04 -35.30 -13.30
N SER A 271 0.44 -36.39 -12.69
CA SER A 271 -0.33 -37.12 -11.69
C SER A 271 0.52 -37.55 -10.50
N PHE A 272 -0.15 -37.83 -9.39
CA PHE A 272 0.46 -38.46 -8.23
C PHE A 272 -0.44 -39.61 -7.71
N GLU A 273 0.09 -40.46 -6.83
CA GLU A 273 -0.65 -41.61 -6.34
C GLU A 273 -1.81 -41.19 -5.40
N GLU A 274 -3.00 -41.74 -5.58
CA GLU A 274 -4.19 -41.47 -4.76
C GLU A 274 -3.99 -41.73 -3.25
N ARG A 275 -2.96 -42.51 -2.88
CA ARG A 275 -2.60 -42.74 -1.47
C ARG A 275 -2.26 -41.46 -0.68
N PHE A 276 -2.01 -40.35 -1.37
CA PHE A 276 -1.72 -39.07 -0.75
C PHE A 276 -3.00 -38.24 -0.44
N LEU A 277 -4.10 -38.48 -1.13
CA LEU A 277 -5.38 -37.74 -0.95
C LEU A 277 -5.94 -37.77 0.48
N PRO A 278 -5.65 -38.73 1.36
CA PRO A 278 -6.04 -38.67 2.78
C PRO A 278 -5.27 -37.64 3.62
N VAL A 279 -4.20 -37.02 3.08
CA VAL A 279 -3.51 -35.88 3.69
C VAL A 279 -4.35 -34.63 3.42
N PRO A 280 -4.46 -33.69 4.36
CA PRO A 280 -5.23 -32.45 4.14
C PRO A 280 -4.85 -31.71 2.87
N ASP A 281 -5.86 -31.22 2.15
CA ASP A 281 -5.66 -30.54 0.85
C ASP A 281 -4.72 -29.35 0.98
N CYS A 282 -4.72 -28.61 2.10
CA CYS A 282 -3.81 -27.50 2.32
C CYS A 282 -2.34 -27.92 2.24
N VAL A 283 -1.98 -29.11 2.77
CA VAL A 283 -0.62 -29.66 2.72
C VAL A 283 -0.23 -30.06 1.29
N LEU A 284 -1.15 -30.77 0.60
CA LEU A 284 -0.91 -31.17 -0.79
C LEU A 284 -0.78 -29.95 -1.70
N CYS A 285 -1.65 -28.95 -1.53
CA CYS A 285 -1.61 -27.70 -2.28
C CYS A 285 -0.32 -26.92 -1.98
N ALA A 286 0.11 -26.80 -0.72
CA ALA A 286 1.35 -26.13 -0.39
C ALA A 286 2.57 -26.80 -1.04
N ALA A 287 2.64 -28.14 -1.02
CA ALA A 287 3.70 -28.86 -1.69
C ALA A 287 3.73 -28.60 -3.21
N MET A 288 2.57 -28.47 -3.86
CA MET A 288 2.44 -28.16 -5.28
C MET A 288 2.73 -26.68 -5.59
N ILE A 289 2.08 -25.76 -4.87
CA ILE A 289 2.11 -24.33 -5.18
C ILE A 289 3.43 -23.70 -4.72
N GLU A 290 3.75 -23.81 -3.41
CA GLU A 290 4.83 -23.03 -2.82
C GLU A 290 6.22 -23.52 -3.24
N HIS A 291 6.37 -24.83 -3.38
CA HIS A 291 7.68 -25.41 -3.67
C HIS A 291 7.93 -25.60 -5.16
N GLN A 292 6.88 -25.87 -5.95
CA GLN A 292 7.02 -26.30 -7.34
C GLN A 292 6.32 -25.39 -8.35
N ARG A 293 5.47 -24.47 -7.92
CA ARG A 293 4.66 -23.59 -8.80
C ARG A 293 3.75 -24.37 -9.73
N TYR A 294 3.21 -25.51 -9.27
CA TYR A 294 2.23 -26.30 -9.98
C TYR A 294 0.82 -25.87 -9.67
N PHE A 295 -0.09 -26.03 -10.62
CA PHE A 295 -1.52 -25.79 -10.44
C PHE A 295 -2.17 -27.09 -9.97
N PRO A 296 -2.71 -27.18 -8.74
CA PRO A 296 -3.53 -28.31 -8.30
C PRO A 296 -4.79 -28.39 -9.17
N VAL A 297 -5.28 -29.60 -9.40
CA VAL A 297 -6.51 -29.84 -10.18
C VAL A 297 -7.61 -30.29 -9.25
N TRP A 298 -8.75 -29.59 -9.30
CA TRP A 298 -9.98 -29.96 -8.60
C TRP A 298 -11.03 -30.47 -9.58
N ASP A 299 -12.02 -31.21 -9.11
CA ASP A 299 -13.22 -31.54 -9.89
C ASP A 299 -14.27 -30.44 -9.85
N GLY A 300 -15.42 -30.65 -10.51
CA GLY A 300 -16.52 -29.70 -10.53
C GLY A 300 -17.24 -29.49 -9.19
N ASP A 301 -16.95 -30.36 -8.19
CA ASP A 301 -17.49 -30.31 -6.83
C ASP A 301 -16.45 -29.81 -5.81
N ASP A 302 -15.35 -29.19 -6.30
CA ASP A 302 -14.22 -28.66 -5.52
C ASP A 302 -13.43 -29.71 -4.73
N ASN A 303 -13.47 -31.00 -5.09
CA ASN A 303 -12.58 -32.00 -4.50
C ASN A 303 -11.22 -32.01 -5.22
N LEU A 304 -10.14 -32.05 -4.44
CA LEU A 304 -8.79 -32.14 -4.99
C LEU A 304 -8.57 -33.50 -5.68
N LEU A 305 -8.12 -33.47 -6.93
CA LEU A 305 -7.77 -34.66 -7.67
C LEU A 305 -6.28 -35.01 -7.53
N SER A 306 -5.92 -36.25 -7.74
CA SER A 306 -4.52 -36.71 -7.77
C SER A 306 -3.79 -36.27 -9.05
N ARG A 307 -3.96 -34.99 -9.44
CA ARG A 307 -3.47 -34.37 -10.66
C ARG A 307 -2.98 -32.96 -10.41
N PHE A 308 -2.05 -32.53 -11.26
CA PHE A 308 -1.53 -31.16 -11.23
C PHE A 308 -1.08 -30.72 -12.62
N ILE A 309 -0.96 -29.42 -12.85
CA ILE A 309 -0.49 -28.86 -14.11
C ILE A 309 0.82 -28.14 -13.86
N ILE A 310 1.79 -28.39 -14.73
CA ILE A 310 3.12 -27.79 -14.77
C ILE A 310 3.15 -26.84 -15.95
N VAL A 311 3.70 -25.64 -15.81
CA VAL A 311 4.07 -24.82 -16.97
C VAL A 311 5.58 -24.89 -17.14
N SER A 312 5.98 -25.58 -18.19
CA SER A 312 7.38 -25.83 -18.50
C SER A 312 7.92 -24.74 -19.46
N ASN A 313 9.21 -24.47 -19.36
CA ASN A 313 9.97 -23.65 -20.31
C ASN A 313 10.62 -24.55 -21.39
N ARG A 314 9.85 -25.50 -21.95
CA ARG A 314 10.28 -26.53 -22.90
C ARG A 314 9.25 -26.68 -24.01
N THR A 315 9.57 -27.48 -25.02
CA THR A 315 8.67 -27.81 -26.14
C THR A 315 7.84 -29.06 -25.87
N ALA A 316 6.77 -29.26 -26.63
CA ALA A 316 5.93 -30.46 -26.59
C ALA A 316 6.69 -31.78 -26.81
N GLU A 317 7.78 -31.73 -27.56
CA GLU A 317 8.62 -32.93 -27.79
C GLU A 317 9.27 -33.48 -26.51
N GLN A 318 9.39 -32.68 -25.48
CA GLN A 318 10.00 -33.00 -24.19
C GLN A 318 8.98 -33.26 -23.08
N GLU A 319 7.69 -33.25 -23.40
CA GLU A 319 6.58 -33.29 -22.44
C GLU A 319 6.67 -34.50 -21.50
N GLU A 320 6.92 -35.70 -22.02
CA GLU A 320 6.98 -36.92 -21.21
C GLU A 320 8.14 -36.86 -20.19
N ILE A 321 9.31 -36.37 -20.61
CA ILE A 321 10.47 -36.22 -19.71
C ILE A 321 10.18 -35.19 -18.63
N VAL A 322 9.50 -34.08 -18.99
CA VAL A 322 9.06 -33.05 -18.06
C VAL A 322 8.08 -33.64 -17.05
N ARG A 323 7.05 -34.35 -17.52
CA ARG A 323 6.04 -35.01 -16.68
C ARG A 323 6.68 -35.94 -15.66
N GLU A 324 7.43 -36.96 -16.14
CA GLU A 324 8.07 -37.93 -15.26
C GLU A 324 9.03 -37.30 -14.25
N GLY A 325 9.79 -36.30 -14.68
CA GLY A 325 10.70 -35.57 -13.80
C GLY A 325 9.96 -34.87 -12.66
N ASN A 326 8.90 -34.17 -12.98
CA ASN A 326 8.12 -33.39 -12.01
C ASN A 326 7.25 -34.29 -11.11
N GLU A 327 6.64 -35.35 -11.63
CA GLU A 327 5.94 -36.34 -10.81
C GLU A 327 6.86 -36.99 -9.76
N ARG A 328 8.11 -37.27 -10.12
CA ARG A 328 9.11 -37.82 -9.18
C ARG A 328 9.49 -36.82 -8.09
N VAL A 329 9.66 -35.53 -8.45
CA VAL A 329 9.98 -34.45 -7.48
C VAL A 329 8.79 -34.24 -6.54
N LEU A 330 7.58 -34.13 -7.08
CA LEU A 330 6.38 -33.92 -6.27
C LEU A 330 6.14 -35.11 -5.33
N ARG A 331 6.31 -36.36 -5.79
CA ARG A 331 6.17 -37.55 -4.94
C ARG A 331 7.01 -37.49 -3.69
N ALA A 332 8.27 -37.06 -3.79
CA ALA A 332 9.15 -36.93 -2.62
C ALA A 332 8.59 -35.89 -1.61
N ARG A 333 8.08 -34.77 -2.10
CA ARG A 333 7.46 -33.75 -1.24
C ARG A 333 6.16 -34.20 -0.59
N LEU A 334 5.35 -34.96 -1.35
CA LEU A 334 4.10 -35.51 -0.81
C LEU A 334 4.36 -36.62 0.22
N ASP A 335 5.43 -37.45 0.03
CA ASP A 335 5.85 -38.44 1.02
C ASP A 335 6.30 -37.77 2.32
N ASP A 336 7.05 -36.64 2.25
CA ASP A 336 7.44 -35.85 3.41
C ASP A 336 6.20 -35.25 4.11
N GLY A 337 5.29 -34.62 3.36
CA GLY A 337 4.05 -34.04 3.91
C GLY A 337 3.16 -35.09 4.57
N ARG A 338 3.03 -36.28 3.95
CA ARG A 338 2.29 -37.41 4.53
C ARG A 338 2.94 -37.94 5.81
N PHE A 339 4.25 -38.07 5.83
CA PHE A 339 5.00 -38.52 7.01
C PHE A 339 4.76 -37.60 8.20
N PHE A 340 4.94 -36.32 8.03
CA PHE A 340 4.70 -35.33 9.12
C PHE A 340 3.22 -35.29 9.52
N TRP A 341 2.27 -35.37 8.59
CA TRP A 341 0.85 -35.42 8.93
C TRP A 341 0.51 -36.65 9.80
N GLU A 342 1.03 -37.85 9.45
CA GLU A 342 0.80 -39.05 10.22
C GLU A 342 1.45 -38.99 11.63
N GLU A 343 2.60 -38.32 11.75
CA GLU A 343 3.31 -38.14 13.01
C GLU A 343 2.58 -37.11 13.89
N ASP A 344 2.29 -35.91 13.35
CA ASP A 344 1.70 -34.80 14.09
C ASP A 344 0.28 -35.15 14.61
N ARG A 345 -0.57 -35.77 13.80
CA ARG A 345 -1.92 -36.16 14.22
C ARG A 345 -1.94 -37.25 15.30
N SER A 346 -0.82 -37.86 15.64
CA SER A 346 -0.70 -38.82 16.74
C SER A 346 -0.66 -38.16 18.11
N GLN A 347 -0.45 -36.83 18.14
CA GLN A 347 -0.41 -36.00 19.34
C GLN A 347 -1.58 -35.04 19.34
N LYS A 348 -2.06 -34.65 20.52
CA LYS A 348 -3.12 -33.64 20.64
C LYS A 348 -2.51 -32.24 20.74
N LEU A 349 -3.23 -31.26 20.20
CA LEU A 349 -2.83 -29.84 20.32
C LEU A 349 -2.68 -29.41 21.79
N GLU A 350 -3.54 -29.91 22.68
CA GLU A 350 -3.45 -29.63 24.12
C GLU A 350 -2.17 -30.21 24.74
N ASP A 351 -1.67 -31.34 24.25
CA ASP A 351 -0.42 -31.95 24.72
C ASP A 351 0.81 -31.24 24.17
N LEU A 352 0.70 -30.62 22.99
CA LEU A 352 1.76 -29.81 22.36
C LEU A 352 1.87 -28.41 22.98
N ALA A 353 0.76 -27.77 23.34
CA ALA A 353 0.72 -26.38 23.81
C ALA A 353 1.74 -26.04 24.92
N PRO A 354 2.00 -26.89 25.94
CA PRO A 354 3.04 -26.61 26.95
C PRO A 354 4.46 -26.45 26.37
N GLY A 355 4.75 -27.10 25.23
CA GLY A 355 6.03 -26.97 24.52
C GLY A 355 6.30 -25.56 23.96
N LEU A 356 5.28 -24.72 23.84
CA LEU A 356 5.40 -23.31 23.42
C LEU A 356 6.25 -22.47 24.40
N GLU A 357 6.49 -22.97 25.62
CA GLU A 357 7.46 -22.36 26.55
C GLU A 357 8.86 -22.21 25.93
N GLY A 358 9.26 -23.18 25.10
CA GLY A 358 10.53 -23.17 24.37
C GLY A 358 10.58 -22.22 23.16
N VAL A 359 9.47 -21.65 22.74
CA VAL A 359 9.38 -20.80 21.55
C VAL A 359 9.28 -19.34 21.96
N VAL A 360 10.36 -18.59 21.75
CA VAL A 360 10.39 -17.15 22.05
C VAL A 360 9.40 -16.41 21.15
N PHE A 361 8.59 -15.54 21.73
CA PHE A 361 7.69 -14.66 20.97
C PHE A 361 8.39 -13.32 20.67
N LEU A 362 8.57 -12.50 21.69
CA LEU A 362 9.20 -11.18 21.57
C LEU A 362 9.97 -10.87 22.84
N GLY A 363 11.20 -10.36 22.68
CA GLY A 363 12.02 -9.95 23.83
C GLY A 363 11.30 -8.92 24.70
N GLY A 364 10.98 -9.27 25.94
CA GLY A 364 10.21 -8.44 26.88
C GLY A 364 8.72 -8.81 27.01
N LEU A 365 8.16 -9.63 26.08
CA LEU A 365 6.76 -10.13 26.16
C LEU A 365 6.70 -11.65 26.42
N GLY A 366 7.84 -12.30 26.63
CA GLY A 366 7.93 -13.70 26.98
C GLY A 366 7.92 -14.65 25.78
N ASN A 367 7.48 -15.90 26.03
CA ASN A 367 7.40 -16.98 25.06
C ASN A 367 5.97 -17.14 24.49
N ASN A 368 5.81 -18.07 23.54
CA ASN A 368 4.49 -18.28 22.94
C ASN A 368 3.47 -18.96 23.85
N LEU A 369 3.89 -19.71 24.91
CA LEU A 369 2.96 -20.22 25.91
C LEU A 369 2.33 -19.07 26.69
N GLN A 370 3.17 -18.15 27.18
CA GLN A 370 2.71 -16.95 27.87
C GLN A 370 1.84 -16.07 26.96
N ARG A 371 2.11 -16.05 25.66
CA ARG A 371 1.27 -15.35 24.69
C ARG A 371 -0.10 -16.00 24.55
N THR A 372 -0.19 -17.32 24.44
CA THR A 372 -1.49 -18.00 24.31
C THR A 372 -2.35 -17.84 25.57
N GLU A 373 -1.74 -17.78 26.75
CA GLU A 373 -2.44 -17.46 28.01
C GLU A 373 -3.01 -16.03 28.00
N ARG A 374 -2.23 -15.05 27.50
CA ARG A 374 -2.76 -13.69 27.31
C ARG A 374 -3.87 -13.65 26.27
N LEU A 375 -3.69 -14.34 25.14
CA LEU A 375 -4.70 -14.39 24.08
C LEU A 375 -6.00 -15.05 24.55
N GLU A 376 -5.95 -16.07 25.41
CA GLU A 376 -7.13 -16.68 26.01
C GLU A 376 -7.97 -15.64 26.77
N ASN A 377 -7.31 -14.81 27.58
CA ASN A 377 -7.97 -13.75 28.34
C ASN A 377 -8.47 -12.63 27.43
N LEU A 378 -7.61 -12.13 26.55
CA LEU A 378 -7.91 -11.01 25.67
C LEU A 378 -9.02 -11.35 24.66
N ALA A 379 -8.92 -12.50 23.98
CA ALA A 379 -9.92 -12.95 23.02
C ALA A 379 -11.27 -13.19 23.69
N GLY A 380 -11.26 -13.75 24.90
CA GLY A 380 -12.46 -13.88 25.71
C GLY A 380 -13.12 -12.54 26.06
N SER A 381 -12.32 -11.55 26.46
CA SER A 381 -12.83 -10.20 26.75
C SER A 381 -13.35 -9.51 25.48
N ILE A 382 -12.67 -9.64 24.35
CA ILE A 382 -13.15 -9.10 23.07
C ILE A 382 -14.45 -9.78 22.64
N ALA A 383 -14.57 -11.11 22.78
CA ALA A 383 -15.79 -11.83 22.47
C ALA A 383 -16.98 -11.36 23.34
N GLU A 384 -16.74 -11.02 24.62
CA GLU A 384 -17.74 -10.43 25.51
C GLU A 384 -18.09 -8.98 25.07
N ILE A 385 -17.13 -8.16 24.70
CA ILE A 385 -17.34 -6.81 24.14
C ILE A 385 -18.17 -6.88 22.84
N MET A 386 -17.92 -7.88 22.00
CA MET A 386 -18.71 -8.16 20.78
C MET A 386 -20.10 -8.73 21.11
N ALA A 387 -20.44 -8.97 22.38
CA ALA A 387 -21.68 -9.56 22.82
C ALA A 387 -21.97 -10.96 22.23
N LEU A 388 -20.92 -11.77 22.01
CA LEU A 388 -21.08 -13.16 21.56
C LEU A 388 -21.80 -14.03 22.60
N GLU A 389 -22.43 -15.08 22.12
CA GLU A 389 -23.09 -16.04 22.98
C GLU A 389 -22.09 -16.75 23.94
N PRO A 390 -22.48 -17.12 25.17
CA PRO A 390 -21.54 -17.72 26.14
C PRO A 390 -20.76 -18.93 25.59
N LYS A 391 -21.39 -19.73 24.73
CA LYS A 391 -20.74 -20.86 24.08
C LYS A 391 -19.66 -20.42 23.06
N GLN A 392 -19.91 -19.35 22.33
CA GLN A 392 -18.93 -18.78 21.38
C GLN A 392 -17.73 -18.18 22.14
N VAL A 393 -17.97 -17.52 23.28
CA VAL A 393 -16.91 -17.04 24.17
C VAL A 393 -16.04 -18.21 24.66
N GLU A 394 -16.65 -19.34 25.05
CA GLU A 394 -15.92 -20.56 25.45
C GLU A 394 -15.08 -21.12 24.28
N HIS A 395 -15.67 -21.21 23.09
CA HIS A 395 -14.96 -21.66 21.89
C HIS A 395 -13.79 -20.73 21.56
N THR A 396 -13.98 -19.41 21.64
CA THR A 396 -12.92 -18.40 21.39
C THR A 396 -11.76 -18.58 22.36
N ARG A 397 -12.03 -18.73 23.66
CA ARG A 397 -11.01 -18.98 24.69
C ARG A 397 -10.25 -20.29 24.40
N HIS A 398 -10.98 -21.34 24.05
CA HIS A 398 -10.38 -22.64 23.72
C HIS A 398 -9.47 -22.54 22.48
N ALA A 399 -9.95 -21.90 21.41
CA ALA A 399 -9.15 -21.65 20.22
C ALA A 399 -7.90 -20.83 20.53
N ALA A 400 -8.01 -19.77 21.34
CA ALA A 400 -6.88 -18.91 21.73
C ALA A 400 -5.77 -19.68 22.46
N ARG A 401 -6.14 -20.64 23.32
CA ARG A 401 -5.17 -21.50 24.02
C ARG A 401 -4.38 -22.39 23.09
N LEU A 402 -4.99 -22.83 21.96
CA LEU A 402 -4.42 -23.81 21.04
C LEU A 402 -3.84 -23.19 19.76
N CYS A 403 -4.15 -21.93 19.45
CA CYS A 403 -3.92 -21.32 18.13
C CYS A 403 -2.44 -21.22 17.70
N LYS A 404 -1.49 -21.42 18.59
CA LYS A 404 -0.05 -21.45 18.30
C LYS A 404 0.59 -22.83 18.49
N ALA A 405 -0.18 -23.85 18.90
CA ALA A 405 0.35 -25.18 19.20
C ALA A 405 0.93 -25.86 17.95
N ASP A 406 0.38 -25.58 16.77
CA ASP A 406 0.84 -26.09 15.50
C ASP A 406 2.25 -25.61 15.10
N LEU A 407 2.77 -24.53 15.70
CA LEU A 407 4.15 -24.11 15.52
C LEU A 407 5.19 -25.17 15.94
N LEU A 408 4.77 -26.16 16.73
CA LEU A 408 5.60 -27.24 17.23
C LEU A 408 5.50 -28.51 16.36
N THR A 409 4.66 -28.49 15.33
CA THR A 409 4.44 -29.64 14.45
C THR A 409 5.55 -29.75 13.39
N GLY A 410 5.80 -30.97 12.94
CA GLY A 410 6.71 -31.22 11.83
C GLY A 410 6.21 -30.60 10.53
N LEU A 411 4.90 -30.60 10.30
CA LEU A 411 4.28 -29.96 9.13
C LEU A 411 4.54 -28.47 9.05
N VAL A 412 4.33 -27.71 10.13
CA VAL A 412 4.60 -26.27 10.12
C VAL A 412 6.11 -26.01 10.05
N GLY A 413 6.93 -26.91 10.58
CA GLY A 413 8.39 -26.86 10.43
C GLY A 413 8.83 -26.96 8.96
N GLU A 414 8.20 -27.85 8.15
CA GLU A 414 8.48 -28.03 6.71
C GLU A 414 7.73 -26.99 5.85
N PHE A 415 6.50 -26.64 6.22
CA PHE A 415 5.62 -25.71 5.51
C PHE A 415 5.17 -24.56 6.41
N PRO A 416 6.01 -23.56 6.72
CA PRO A 416 5.67 -22.47 7.63
C PRO A 416 4.44 -21.64 7.22
N ILE A 417 4.12 -21.61 5.94
CA ILE A 417 2.94 -20.91 5.40
C ILE A 417 1.62 -21.54 5.87
N LEU A 418 1.65 -22.79 6.32
CA LEU A 418 0.47 -23.53 6.78
C LEU A 418 0.17 -23.34 8.28
N GLN A 419 0.89 -22.46 8.99
CA GLN A 419 0.56 -22.11 10.37
C GLN A 419 -0.90 -21.64 10.47
N GLY A 420 -1.60 -22.12 11.49
CA GLY A 420 -3.05 -21.96 11.65
C GLY A 420 -3.86 -22.99 10.88
N GLN A 421 -3.58 -23.21 9.59
CA GLN A 421 -4.30 -24.21 8.79
C GLN A 421 -4.01 -25.64 9.27
N VAL A 422 -2.74 -25.98 9.55
CA VAL A 422 -2.37 -27.26 10.16
C VAL A 422 -3.02 -27.42 11.51
N GLY A 423 -3.04 -26.35 12.33
CA GLY A 423 -3.74 -26.34 13.62
C GLY A 423 -5.23 -26.66 13.50
N ARG A 424 -5.90 -26.10 12.47
CA ARG A 424 -7.31 -26.40 12.15
C ARG A 424 -7.52 -27.88 11.82
N GLU A 425 -6.72 -28.40 10.89
CA GLU A 425 -6.86 -29.79 10.44
C GLU A 425 -6.59 -30.78 11.57
N LEU A 426 -5.61 -30.51 12.44
CA LEU A 426 -5.35 -31.31 13.64
C LEU A 426 -6.50 -31.21 14.62
N ALA A 427 -7.05 -30.02 14.88
CA ALA A 427 -8.21 -29.82 15.75
C ALA A 427 -9.43 -30.63 15.28
N LEU A 428 -9.71 -30.61 13.96
CA LEU A 428 -10.78 -31.42 13.37
C LEU A 428 -10.52 -32.92 13.49
N ALA A 429 -9.29 -33.36 13.25
CA ALA A 429 -8.88 -34.77 13.38
C ALA A 429 -9.02 -35.28 14.83
N GLU A 430 -8.82 -34.41 15.82
CA GLU A 430 -9.05 -34.71 17.25
C GLU A 430 -10.54 -34.70 17.65
N GLY A 431 -11.41 -34.19 16.79
CA GLY A 431 -12.86 -34.06 17.05
C GLY A 431 -13.24 -32.81 17.86
N LEU A 432 -12.40 -31.75 17.85
CA LEU A 432 -12.77 -30.46 18.43
C LEU A 432 -13.92 -29.82 17.62
N PRO A 433 -14.71 -28.92 18.23
CA PRO A 433 -15.76 -28.21 17.51
C PRO A 433 -15.24 -27.43 16.34
N GLU A 434 -15.93 -27.48 15.20
CA GLU A 434 -15.56 -26.75 13.98
C GLU A 434 -15.29 -25.24 14.21
N PRO A 435 -16.11 -24.49 15.00
CA PRO A 435 -15.81 -23.09 15.30
C PRO A 435 -14.48 -22.87 16.04
N VAL A 436 -14.02 -23.84 16.84
CA VAL A 436 -12.69 -23.77 17.49
C VAL A 436 -11.60 -23.97 16.47
N ALA A 437 -11.76 -24.96 15.59
CA ALA A 437 -10.80 -25.27 14.53
C ALA A 437 -10.70 -24.09 13.53
N ASP A 438 -11.83 -23.54 13.10
CA ASP A 438 -11.86 -22.41 12.18
C ASP A 438 -11.19 -21.16 12.78
N ALA A 439 -11.48 -20.84 14.04
CA ALA A 439 -10.83 -19.72 14.73
C ALA A 439 -9.30 -19.92 14.84
N ILE A 440 -8.80 -21.16 15.00
CA ILE A 440 -7.36 -21.46 14.95
C ILE A 440 -6.77 -21.11 13.58
N ALA A 441 -7.48 -21.39 12.48
CA ALA A 441 -6.98 -21.02 11.14
C ALA A 441 -7.07 -19.52 10.89
N GLU A 442 -8.18 -18.90 11.28
CA GLU A 442 -8.54 -17.54 10.90
C GLU A 442 -7.81 -16.44 11.69
N HIS A 443 -7.23 -16.75 12.85
CA HIS A 443 -6.67 -15.71 13.72
C HIS A 443 -5.47 -14.95 13.11
N TYR A 444 -4.82 -15.49 12.10
CA TYR A 444 -3.77 -14.79 11.35
C TYR A 444 -4.34 -13.80 10.32
N ARG A 445 -5.63 -13.92 9.96
CA ARG A 445 -6.27 -13.08 8.95
C ARG A 445 -6.68 -11.71 9.48
N PRO A 446 -6.70 -10.69 8.61
CA PRO A 446 -6.00 -10.65 7.34
C PRO A 446 -4.48 -10.56 7.55
N ALA A 447 -3.69 -11.24 6.72
CA ALA A 447 -2.24 -11.19 6.75
C ALA A 447 -1.65 -10.02 5.93
N GLY A 448 -2.47 -9.36 5.12
CA GLY A 448 -2.13 -8.21 4.28
C GLY A 448 -3.37 -7.45 3.83
N ALA A 449 -3.19 -6.40 3.02
CA ALA A 449 -4.29 -5.57 2.53
C ALA A 449 -5.23 -6.31 1.57
N ASP A 450 -4.71 -7.30 0.85
CA ASP A 450 -5.46 -8.07 -0.15
C ASP A 450 -6.00 -9.41 0.40
N ASP A 451 -5.85 -9.67 1.72
CA ASP A 451 -6.32 -10.90 2.36
C ASP A 451 -7.70 -10.70 2.98
N ASP A 452 -8.53 -11.74 2.90
CA ASP A 452 -9.86 -11.71 3.48
C ASP A 452 -9.81 -11.71 5.03
N PRO A 453 -10.65 -10.92 5.71
CA PRO A 453 -10.85 -11.01 7.16
C PRO A 453 -11.37 -12.39 7.61
N PRO A 454 -11.28 -12.72 8.93
CA PRO A 454 -11.91 -13.92 9.49
C PRO A 454 -13.40 -13.94 9.19
N SER A 455 -13.96 -15.12 8.95
CA SER A 455 -15.39 -15.26 8.61
C SER A 455 -16.26 -15.65 9.81
N THR A 456 -15.68 -16.32 10.82
CA THR A 456 -16.40 -16.79 12.00
C THR A 456 -16.33 -15.77 13.14
N PRO A 457 -17.39 -15.64 13.97
CA PRO A 457 -17.36 -14.73 15.12
C PRO A 457 -16.22 -15.03 16.11
N GLU A 458 -15.93 -16.30 16.32
CA GLU A 458 -14.82 -16.76 17.17
C GLU A 458 -13.47 -16.40 16.55
N GLY A 459 -13.33 -16.57 15.23
CA GLY A 459 -12.15 -16.18 14.47
C GLY A 459 -11.92 -14.65 14.48
N VAL A 460 -12.98 -13.87 14.32
CA VAL A 460 -12.96 -12.41 14.41
C VAL A 460 -12.42 -11.95 15.78
N ALA A 461 -12.99 -12.47 16.87
CA ALA A 461 -12.56 -12.11 18.21
C ALA A 461 -11.10 -12.49 18.48
N LEU A 462 -10.67 -13.67 18.03
CA LEU A 462 -9.30 -14.15 18.21
C LEU A 462 -8.30 -13.40 17.32
N ALA A 463 -8.66 -13.07 16.08
CA ALA A 463 -7.80 -12.28 15.20
C ALA A 463 -7.60 -10.85 15.71
N LEU A 464 -8.65 -10.21 16.23
CA LEU A 464 -8.53 -8.92 16.91
C LEU A 464 -7.60 -9.03 18.11
N ALA A 465 -7.73 -10.07 18.92
CA ALA A 465 -6.89 -10.30 20.08
C ALA A 465 -5.40 -10.49 19.69
N ASP A 466 -5.12 -11.32 18.69
CA ASP A 466 -3.75 -11.60 18.23
C ASP A 466 -3.05 -10.33 17.74
N LYS A 467 -3.75 -9.49 16.96
CA LYS A 467 -3.24 -8.22 16.44
C LYS A 467 -3.08 -7.17 17.55
N MET A 468 -4.03 -7.06 18.46
CA MET A 468 -3.99 -6.11 19.57
C MET A 468 -2.92 -6.46 20.60
N ASP A 469 -2.66 -7.76 20.89
CA ASP A 469 -1.56 -8.21 21.75
C ASP A 469 -0.19 -7.74 21.21
N VAL A 470 0.04 -7.87 19.89
CA VAL A 470 1.27 -7.41 19.25
C VAL A 470 1.41 -5.89 19.33
N ILE A 471 0.35 -5.16 18.98
CA ILE A 471 0.37 -3.68 18.96
C ILE A 471 0.60 -3.14 20.38
N ALA A 472 -0.25 -3.53 21.33
CA ALA A 472 -0.18 -3.05 22.71
C ALA A 472 1.17 -3.40 23.36
N GLY A 473 1.62 -4.65 23.18
CA GLY A 473 2.88 -5.12 23.73
C GLY A 473 4.10 -4.40 23.16
N CYS A 474 4.16 -4.20 21.83
CA CYS A 474 5.26 -3.46 21.20
C CYS A 474 5.30 -1.99 21.65
N PHE A 475 4.16 -1.31 21.72
CA PHE A 475 4.10 0.06 22.21
C PHE A 475 4.48 0.19 23.70
N ALA A 476 4.06 -0.77 24.54
CA ALA A 476 4.47 -0.81 25.94
C ALA A 476 5.99 -0.99 26.11
N LEU A 477 6.64 -1.72 25.20
CA LEU A 477 8.10 -1.86 25.16
C LEU A 477 8.82 -0.68 24.49
N GLY A 478 8.10 0.26 23.88
CA GLY A 478 8.65 1.39 23.13
C GLY A 478 9.15 1.02 21.72
N HIS A 479 8.68 -0.09 21.17
CA HIS A 479 8.98 -0.54 19.81
C HIS A 479 7.97 0.03 18.81
N GLU A 480 8.05 1.33 18.56
CA GLU A 480 7.15 2.00 17.65
C GLU A 480 7.71 2.04 16.23
N PRO A 481 6.85 1.94 15.18
CA PRO A 481 7.31 2.06 13.80
C PRO A 481 7.84 3.47 13.53
N SER A 482 8.97 3.58 12.82
CA SER A 482 9.55 4.87 12.45
C SER A 482 9.96 4.88 10.97
N GLY A 483 9.53 5.89 10.21
CA GLY A 483 9.83 6.00 8.78
C GLY A 483 9.43 4.72 8.02
N SER A 484 10.36 4.11 7.28
CA SER A 484 10.16 2.84 6.57
C SER A 484 10.34 1.58 7.44
N GLN A 485 10.79 1.73 8.70
CA GLN A 485 11.08 0.59 9.56
C GLN A 485 9.84 0.16 10.35
N ASP A 486 9.46 -1.09 10.19
CA ASP A 486 8.37 -1.76 10.92
C ASP A 486 8.70 -3.25 11.12
N PRO A 487 9.68 -3.57 11.97
CA PRO A 487 10.18 -4.94 12.12
C PRO A 487 9.15 -5.92 12.71
N TYR A 488 8.11 -5.41 13.36
CA TYR A 488 7.04 -6.20 13.98
C TYR A 488 5.72 -6.16 13.20
N ALA A 489 5.72 -5.58 12.01
CA ALA A 489 4.54 -5.44 11.15
C ALA A 489 3.34 -4.76 11.85
N LEU A 490 3.59 -3.76 12.69
CA LEU A 490 2.54 -3.07 13.46
C LEU A 490 1.55 -2.34 12.56
N ARG A 491 2.04 -1.76 11.44
CA ARG A 491 1.16 -1.09 10.46
C ARG A 491 0.18 -2.08 9.83
N ARG A 492 0.67 -3.28 9.49
CA ARG A 492 -0.15 -4.35 8.92
C ARG A 492 -1.15 -4.88 9.94
N ASN A 493 -0.73 -5.08 11.19
CA ASN A 493 -1.63 -5.50 12.27
C ASN A 493 -2.73 -4.45 12.52
N ALA A 494 -2.39 -3.16 12.55
CA ALA A 494 -3.39 -2.10 12.73
C ALA A 494 -4.36 -2.02 11.54
N LEU A 495 -3.87 -2.12 10.30
CA LEU A 495 -4.72 -2.21 9.12
C LEU A 495 -5.67 -3.42 9.22
N GLY A 496 -5.15 -4.58 9.63
CA GLY A 496 -5.96 -5.77 9.81
C GLY A 496 -7.07 -5.59 10.86
N VAL A 497 -6.80 -4.88 11.97
CA VAL A 497 -7.86 -4.54 12.97
C VAL A 497 -8.94 -3.66 12.31
N LEU A 498 -8.54 -2.65 11.52
CA LEU A 498 -9.49 -1.76 10.84
C LEU A 498 -10.34 -2.51 9.82
N MET A 499 -9.72 -3.37 9.00
CA MET A 499 -10.41 -4.21 8.01
C MET A 499 -11.43 -5.15 8.66
N ILE A 500 -11.07 -5.79 9.78
CA ILE A 500 -11.98 -6.68 10.51
C ILE A 500 -13.20 -5.92 11.04
N ILE A 501 -12.99 -4.74 11.63
CA ILE A 501 -14.08 -3.91 12.17
C ILE A 501 -15.00 -3.43 11.04
N GLU A 502 -14.45 -3.05 9.90
CA GLU A 502 -15.19 -2.57 8.75
C GLU A 502 -16.02 -3.69 8.10
N GLU A 503 -15.39 -4.81 7.74
CA GLU A 503 -16.04 -5.94 7.05
C GLU A 503 -17.24 -6.49 7.84
N HIS A 504 -17.11 -6.56 9.17
CA HIS A 504 -18.15 -7.10 10.05
C HIS A 504 -19.07 -6.03 10.64
N ASP A 505 -18.97 -4.78 10.22
CA ASP A 505 -19.76 -3.63 10.72
C ASP A 505 -19.80 -3.57 12.27
N LEU A 506 -18.64 -3.77 12.93
CA LEU A 506 -18.56 -3.89 14.37
C LEU A 506 -18.64 -2.52 15.07
N ASP A 507 -19.60 -2.32 15.96
CA ASP A 507 -19.69 -1.11 16.81
C ASP A 507 -18.71 -1.23 18.00
N LEU A 508 -17.41 -1.27 17.70
CA LEU A 508 -16.32 -1.39 18.67
C LEU A 508 -15.55 -0.08 18.82
N ARG A 509 -15.08 0.19 20.02
CA ARG A 509 -14.15 1.28 20.30
C ARG A 509 -12.73 0.73 20.39
N LEU A 510 -11.80 1.34 19.68
CA LEU A 510 -10.39 0.98 19.79
C LEU A 510 -9.86 1.16 21.23
N SER A 511 -10.43 2.11 22.01
CA SER A 511 -10.11 2.26 23.43
C SER A 511 -10.45 1.03 24.25
N ASP A 512 -11.61 0.41 24.00
CA ASP A 512 -12.07 -0.77 24.77
C ASP A 512 -11.18 -1.99 24.44
N LEU A 513 -10.77 -2.13 23.16
CA LEU A 513 -9.81 -3.16 22.75
C LEU A 513 -8.43 -2.95 23.39
N LEU A 514 -7.98 -1.69 23.50
CA LEU A 514 -6.71 -1.34 24.16
C LEU A 514 -6.77 -1.55 25.68
N ASP A 515 -7.90 -1.24 26.32
CA ASP A 515 -8.10 -1.49 27.74
C ASP A 515 -8.02 -2.98 28.03
N ALA A 516 -8.69 -3.82 27.23
CA ALA A 516 -8.62 -5.27 27.34
C ALA A 516 -7.22 -5.83 27.10
N ALA A 517 -6.49 -5.28 26.10
CA ALA A 517 -5.12 -5.69 25.80
C ALA A 517 -4.14 -5.33 26.94
N GLU A 518 -4.28 -4.13 27.52
CA GLU A 518 -3.48 -3.72 28.67
C GLU A 518 -3.76 -4.57 29.90
N GLU A 519 -5.05 -4.89 30.17
CA GLU A 519 -5.43 -5.76 31.26
C GLU A 519 -4.82 -7.16 31.10
N ALA A 520 -4.85 -7.72 29.89
CA ALA A 520 -4.24 -9.01 29.59
C ALA A 520 -2.70 -8.99 29.75
N LEU A 521 -2.04 -7.91 29.37
CA LEU A 521 -0.59 -7.73 29.57
C LEU A 521 -0.21 -7.62 31.03
N LEU A 522 -0.99 -6.87 31.84
CA LEU A 522 -0.73 -6.65 33.26
C LEU A 522 -1.15 -7.85 34.13
N GLY A 523 -2.14 -8.61 33.68
CA GLY A 523 -2.67 -9.78 34.40
C GLY A 523 -1.85 -11.07 34.22
N GLN A 524 -0.75 -11.03 33.49
CA GLN A 524 0.08 -12.19 33.22
C GLN A 524 0.84 -12.64 34.46
N ASP A 525 0.61 -13.89 34.91
CA ASP A 525 1.38 -14.52 35.98
C ASP A 525 2.77 -14.94 35.46
N GLY A 526 3.84 -14.38 36.01
CA GLY A 526 5.22 -14.74 35.69
C GLY A 526 6.17 -13.55 35.70
N GLU A 527 7.49 -13.82 35.80
CA GLU A 527 8.53 -12.80 35.72
C GLU A 527 8.62 -12.24 34.30
N LEU A 528 7.75 -11.28 33.97
CA LEU A 528 8.04 -10.36 32.89
C LEU A 528 9.22 -9.47 33.31
N PRO A 529 10.14 -9.12 32.41
CA PRO A 529 11.29 -8.29 32.76
C PRO A 529 10.81 -6.96 33.35
N GLU A 530 11.48 -6.47 34.38
CA GLU A 530 11.29 -5.32 35.28
C GLU A 530 10.74 -3.98 34.68
N LYS A 531 10.03 -3.99 33.57
CA LYS A 531 9.43 -2.81 32.96
C LYS A 531 7.93 -2.77 33.24
N ASP A 532 7.49 -1.60 33.66
CA ASP A 532 6.10 -1.21 33.64
C ASP A 532 5.55 -1.31 32.22
N LEU A 533 4.72 -2.33 31.94
CA LEU A 533 4.11 -2.60 30.64
C LEU A 533 2.83 -1.76 30.41
N THR A 534 2.77 -0.58 31.00
CA THR A 534 1.65 0.36 30.74
C THR A 534 1.62 0.73 29.26
N VAL A 535 0.48 0.52 28.64
CA VAL A 535 0.28 0.82 27.22
C VAL A 535 0.13 2.34 27.03
N PRO A 536 0.93 2.97 26.17
CA PRO A 536 0.79 4.40 25.87
C PRO A 536 -0.43 4.62 24.94
N LYS A 537 -1.64 4.43 25.47
CA LYS A 537 -2.92 4.40 24.71
C LYS A 537 -3.07 5.54 23.72
N ARG A 538 -2.73 6.77 24.14
CA ARG A 538 -2.81 7.95 23.25
C ARG A 538 -1.95 7.77 21.99
N ARG A 539 -0.71 7.27 22.13
CA ARG A 539 0.19 7.07 20.98
C ARG A 539 -0.30 5.96 20.07
N VAL A 540 -0.87 4.89 20.65
CA VAL A 540 -1.48 3.81 19.88
C VAL A 540 -2.69 4.32 19.10
N LEU A 541 -3.54 5.14 19.73
CA LEU A 541 -4.72 5.70 19.07
C LEU A 541 -4.35 6.72 17.97
N GLU A 542 -3.30 7.53 18.17
CA GLU A 542 -2.70 8.37 17.12
C GLU A 542 -2.18 7.53 15.95
N PHE A 543 -1.55 6.40 16.24
CA PHE A 543 -1.09 5.46 15.22
C PHE A 543 -2.25 4.84 14.42
N PHE A 544 -3.37 4.48 15.05
CA PHE A 544 -4.58 4.04 14.35
C PHE A 544 -5.23 5.14 13.53
N ARG A 545 -5.26 6.38 14.04
CA ARG A 545 -5.74 7.55 13.29
C ARG A 545 -5.01 7.73 11.97
N ASP A 546 -3.66 7.64 12.01
CA ASP A 546 -2.85 7.75 10.81
C ASP A 546 -3.14 6.61 9.81
N ARG A 547 -3.45 5.40 10.29
CA ARG A 547 -3.83 4.28 9.41
C ARG A 547 -5.21 4.49 8.79
N LEU A 548 -6.19 4.96 9.56
CA LEU A 548 -7.51 5.33 9.04
C LEU A 548 -7.42 6.42 7.97
N TYR A 549 -6.58 7.43 8.21
CA TYR A 549 -6.33 8.48 7.23
C TYR A 549 -5.84 7.90 5.89
N HIS A 550 -4.82 7.04 5.93
CA HIS A 550 -4.29 6.43 4.72
C HIS A 550 -5.31 5.49 4.06
N ALA A 551 -5.99 4.64 4.82
CA ALA A 551 -7.01 3.75 4.29
C ALA A 551 -8.13 4.53 3.56
N ALA A 552 -8.60 5.63 4.14
CA ALA A 552 -9.64 6.44 3.52
C ALA A 552 -9.15 7.19 2.27
N THR A 553 -7.92 7.71 2.28
CA THR A 553 -7.35 8.38 1.09
C THR A 553 -7.04 7.41 -0.04
N ASP A 554 -6.55 6.21 0.28
CA ASP A 554 -6.29 5.14 -0.69
C ASP A 554 -7.61 4.61 -1.30
N ALA A 555 -8.71 4.62 -0.54
CA ALA A 555 -10.06 4.35 -1.04
C ALA A 555 -10.64 5.47 -1.92
N GLY A 556 -9.90 6.59 -2.11
CA GLY A 556 -10.28 7.68 -3.01
C GLY A 556 -11.09 8.81 -2.36
N HIS A 557 -11.23 8.84 -1.03
CA HIS A 557 -11.89 9.95 -0.35
C HIS A 557 -11.02 11.22 -0.34
N PRO A 558 -11.60 12.42 -0.54
CA PRO A 558 -10.85 13.68 -0.50
C PRO A 558 -10.15 13.92 0.84
N HIS A 559 -8.90 14.33 0.78
CA HIS A 559 -8.02 14.56 1.93
C HIS A 559 -8.65 15.45 3.03
N ASP A 560 -9.27 16.57 2.63
CA ASP A 560 -9.90 17.54 3.53
C ASP A 560 -11.13 16.97 4.24
N LEU A 561 -11.97 16.18 3.55
CA LEU A 561 -13.11 15.48 4.14
C LEU A 561 -12.67 14.43 5.16
N VAL A 562 -11.59 13.68 4.86
CA VAL A 562 -11.03 12.70 5.78
C VAL A 562 -10.53 13.39 7.06
N LEU A 563 -9.77 14.48 6.93
CA LEU A 563 -9.27 15.23 8.09
C LEU A 563 -10.42 15.83 8.92
N ALA A 564 -11.42 16.42 8.25
CA ALA A 564 -12.59 16.98 8.92
C ALA A 564 -13.38 15.92 9.71
N THR A 565 -13.48 14.71 9.18
CA THR A 565 -14.17 13.60 9.87
C THR A 565 -13.35 13.04 11.03
N LEU A 566 -12.02 12.90 10.85
CA LEU A 566 -11.11 12.43 11.90
C LEU A 566 -11.04 13.37 13.12
N SER A 567 -11.35 14.67 12.97
CA SER A 567 -11.39 15.62 14.10
C SER A 567 -12.43 15.23 15.13
N VAL A 568 -13.45 14.47 14.74
CA VAL A 568 -14.52 14.01 15.62
C VAL A 568 -14.16 12.68 16.27
N GLY A 569 -13.82 12.71 17.55
CA GLY A 569 -13.47 11.52 18.35
C GLY A 569 -11.98 11.13 18.29
N PHE A 570 -11.17 11.86 17.49
CA PHE A 570 -9.74 11.65 17.34
C PHE A 570 -8.91 12.91 17.64
N ASP A 571 -9.53 13.92 18.25
CA ASP A 571 -8.86 15.19 18.56
C ASP A 571 -7.90 15.03 19.74
N ASN A 572 -6.62 15.40 19.51
CA ASN A 572 -5.55 15.29 20.51
C ASN A 572 -5.72 16.25 21.72
N GLU A 573 -6.64 17.21 21.65
CA GLU A 573 -6.93 18.16 22.73
C GLU A 573 -7.99 17.64 23.71
N VAL A 574 -8.65 16.53 23.37
CA VAL A 574 -9.69 15.90 24.22
C VAL A 574 -9.05 14.93 25.20
N PRO A 575 -9.46 14.90 26.49
CA PRO A 575 -8.99 13.91 27.45
C PRO A 575 -9.23 12.47 26.93
N PRO A 576 -8.29 11.52 27.18
CA PRO A 576 -8.40 10.15 26.69
C PRO A 576 -9.74 9.46 26.95
N GLU A 577 -10.39 9.81 28.05
CA GLU A 577 -11.71 9.27 28.46
C GLU A 577 -12.87 9.71 27.54
N ARG A 578 -12.66 10.74 26.71
CA ARG A 578 -13.64 11.24 25.73
C ARG A 578 -13.34 10.82 24.30
N LEU A 579 -12.20 10.18 24.06
CA LEU A 579 -11.80 9.73 22.73
C LEU A 579 -12.60 8.48 22.39
N ASN A 580 -13.57 8.64 21.50
CA ASN A 580 -14.42 7.54 21.05
C ASN A 580 -13.98 7.08 19.67
N TYR A 581 -12.83 6.43 19.61
CA TYR A 581 -12.23 5.92 18.35
C TYR A 581 -13.05 4.75 17.80
N ASN A 582 -14.26 5.04 17.35
CA ASN A 582 -15.12 4.05 16.73
C ASN A 582 -14.95 4.10 15.22
N VAL A 583 -14.34 3.05 14.64
CA VAL A 583 -13.99 2.93 13.22
C VAL A 583 -15.22 2.91 12.34
N ARG A 584 -16.25 2.14 12.70
CA ARG A 584 -17.53 2.08 12.00
C ARG A 584 -18.16 3.46 11.87
N ARG A 585 -18.24 4.21 12.97
CA ARG A 585 -18.81 5.58 12.97
C ARG A 585 -17.98 6.57 12.19
N PHE A 586 -16.65 6.35 12.09
CA PHE A 586 -15.80 7.16 11.22
C PHE A 586 -16.22 6.99 9.75
N TRP A 587 -16.35 5.76 9.26
CA TRP A 587 -16.76 5.50 7.88
C TRP A 587 -18.15 6.03 7.59
N GLN A 588 -19.11 5.79 8.45
CA GLN A 588 -20.49 6.29 8.30
C GLN A 588 -20.54 7.83 8.22
N ARG A 589 -19.74 8.52 9.03
CA ARG A 589 -19.64 9.99 8.99
C ARG A 589 -18.96 10.49 7.71
N LEU A 590 -17.89 9.83 7.28
CA LEU A 590 -17.16 10.18 6.06
C LEU A 590 -18.04 10.04 4.81
N GLU A 591 -18.74 8.92 4.69
CA GLU A 591 -19.70 8.69 3.60
C GLU A 591 -20.84 9.72 3.62
N ALA A 592 -21.41 9.98 4.80
CA ALA A 592 -22.45 10.99 4.94
C ALA A 592 -21.96 12.41 4.60
N LEU A 593 -20.74 12.75 5.01
CA LEU A 593 -20.13 14.03 4.69
C LEU A 593 -19.91 14.18 3.18
N GLN A 594 -19.42 13.14 2.52
CA GLN A 594 -19.28 13.11 1.06
C GLN A 594 -20.63 13.28 0.35
N GLN A 595 -21.70 12.65 0.84
CA GLN A 595 -23.05 12.87 0.29
C GLN A 595 -23.56 14.30 0.51
N CYS A 596 -23.06 15.00 1.54
CA CYS A 596 -23.42 16.39 1.79
C CYS A 596 -22.79 17.35 0.76
N THR A 597 -21.62 17.03 0.18
CA THR A 597 -20.92 17.89 -0.78
C THR A 597 -21.76 18.14 -2.06
N ASP A 598 -22.61 17.20 -2.43
CA ASP A 598 -23.50 17.29 -3.61
C ASP A 598 -24.80 18.07 -3.33
N ARG A 599 -25.02 18.55 -2.09
CA ARG A 599 -26.26 19.24 -1.70
C ARG A 599 -26.18 20.74 -1.96
N PRO A 600 -27.30 21.37 -2.40
CA PRO A 600 -27.33 22.82 -2.68
C PRO A 600 -26.95 23.69 -1.48
N TRP A 601 -27.17 23.21 -0.25
CA TRP A 601 -26.89 23.92 1.01
C TRP A 601 -25.47 23.68 1.53
N TRP A 602 -24.64 22.91 0.83
CA TRP A 602 -23.27 22.60 1.28
C TRP A 602 -22.39 23.85 1.50
N PRO A 603 -22.36 24.84 0.58
CA PRO A 603 -21.56 26.06 0.79
C PRO A 603 -21.99 26.81 2.05
N ASP A 604 -23.31 26.93 2.28
CA ASP A 604 -23.85 27.61 3.45
C ASP A 604 -23.50 26.89 4.76
N LEU A 605 -23.51 25.56 4.73
CA LEU A 605 -23.09 24.72 5.86
C LEU A 605 -21.61 24.92 6.21
N VAL A 606 -20.73 24.92 5.22
CA VAL A 606 -19.28 25.12 5.43
C VAL A 606 -19.03 26.52 5.99
N GLU A 607 -19.67 27.56 5.42
CA GLU A 607 -19.55 28.92 5.90
C GLU A 607 -20.05 29.04 7.36
N LEU A 608 -21.20 28.45 7.68
CA LEU A 608 -21.80 28.46 9.01
C LEU A 608 -20.84 27.87 10.06
N VAL A 609 -20.28 26.71 9.78
CA VAL A 609 -19.37 26.02 10.71
C VAL A 609 -18.03 26.76 10.82
N ASP A 610 -17.45 27.21 9.72
CA ASP A 610 -16.19 27.99 9.74
C ASP A 610 -16.31 29.29 10.49
N ARG A 611 -17.35 30.08 10.24
CA ARG A 611 -17.58 31.38 10.94
C ARG A 611 -17.78 31.18 12.44
N THR A 612 -18.58 30.20 12.84
CA THR A 612 -18.83 29.90 14.26
C THR A 612 -17.58 29.34 14.95
N TYR A 613 -16.74 28.57 14.26
CA TYR A 613 -15.45 28.13 14.76
C TYR A 613 -14.50 29.31 15.00
N ARG A 614 -14.26 30.15 13.98
CA ARG A 614 -13.25 31.22 14.05
C ARG A 614 -13.49 32.20 15.17
N ILE A 615 -14.75 32.49 15.48
CA ILE A 615 -15.08 33.50 16.52
C ILE A 615 -14.92 32.95 17.94
N GLN A 616 -15.08 31.62 18.13
CA GLN A 616 -15.09 31.01 19.47
C GLN A 616 -13.79 30.25 19.80
N LYS A 617 -12.90 29.99 18.83
CA LYS A 617 -11.70 29.11 18.98
C LYS A 617 -10.77 29.49 20.14
N ASP A 618 -10.82 30.78 20.61
CA ASP A 618 -10.02 31.27 21.73
C ASP A 618 -10.68 31.02 23.11
N LEU A 619 -11.87 30.39 23.14
CA LEU A 619 -12.52 30.07 24.42
C LEU A 619 -11.93 28.75 24.95
N PRO A 620 -11.26 28.78 26.13
CA PRO A 620 -10.63 27.57 26.70
C PRO A 620 -11.66 26.56 27.23
N ASP A 621 -12.89 27.00 27.51
CA ASP A 621 -13.97 26.21 28.04
C ASP A 621 -15.19 26.31 27.11
N ARG A 622 -16.17 25.40 27.30
CA ARG A 622 -17.51 25.48 26.68
C ARG A 622 -18.50 26.13 27.66
N PRO A 623 -18.48 27.48 27.83
CA PRO A 623 -19.32 28.12 28.81
C PRO A 623 -20.78 28.04 28.40
N GLU A 624 -21.64 27.93 29.41
CA GLU A 624 -23.09 28.07 29.21
C GLU A 624 -23.43 29.51 28.85
N VAL A 625 -24.43 29.68 27.96
CA VAL A 625 -24.94 31.01 27.59
C VAL A 625 -25.80 31.57 28.72
N ASN A 626 -25.43 32.76 29.16
CA ASN A 626 -26.24 33.51 30.15
C ASN A 626 -27.25 34.41 29.42
N THR A 627 -28.52 33.99 29.46
CA THR A 627 -29.62 34.71 28.81
C THR A 627 -29.84 36.17 29.29
N ASN A 628 -29.36 36.50 30.50
CA ASN A 628 -29.44 37.89 31.00
C ASN A 628 -28.39 38.84 30.39
N LEU A 629 -27.41 38.30 29.66
CA LEU A 629 -26.36 39.06 28.96
C LEU A 629 -26.64 39.18 27.46
N LEU A 630 -27.79 38.77 26.97
CA LEU A 630 -28.22 38.92 25.59
C LEU A 630 -28.82 40.34 25.41
N GLU A 631 -28.11 41.20 24.70
CA GLU A 631 -28.45 42.62 24.55
C GLU A 631 -29.21 42.91 23.25
N GLU A 632 -28.86 42.24 22.16
CA GLU A 632 -29.45 42.42 20.83
C GLU A 632 -30.55 41.39 20.55
N ASP A 633 -31.43 41.68 19.61
CA ASP A 633 -32.54 40.81 19.26
C ASP A 633 -32.04 39.53 18.57
N GLU A 634 -31.02 39.62 17.69
CA GLU A 634 -30.38 38.52 16.99
C GLU A 634 -29.72 37.52 17.95
N GLU A 635 -29.15 38.00 19.09
CA GLU A 635 -28.64 37.12 20.16
C GLU A 635 -29.76 36.28 20.80
N ARG A 636 -30.91 36.93 21.07
CA ARG A 636 -32.08 36.28 21.70
C ARG A 636 -32.70 35.30 20.74
N ASP A 637 -32.81 35.65 19.45
CA ASP A 637 -33.37 34.78 18.42
C ASP A 637 -32.51 33.54 18.23
N LEU A 638 -31.18 33.69 18.11
CA LEU A 638 -30.25 32.56 17.97
C LEU A 638 -30.29 31.63 19.22
N ALA A 639 -30.32 32.21 20.43
CA ALA A 639 -30.46 31.45 21.67
C ALA A 639 -31.79 30.70 21.75
N GLN A 640 -32.89 31.30 21.26
CA GLN A 640 -34.21 30.65 21.22
C GLN A 640 -34.24 29.53 20.20
N LEU A 641 -33.62 29.69 19.02
CA LEU A 641 -33.51 28.64 18.00
C LEU A 641 -32.69 27.43 18.54
N LEU A 642 -31.56 27.68 19.20
CA LEU A 642 -30.81 26.64 19.89
C LEU A 642 -31.66 25.89 20.91
N SER A 643 -32.35 26.62 21.78
CA SER A 643 -33.24 25.99 22.80
C SER A 643 -34.34 25.13 22.18
N ARG A 644 -34.86 25.53 21.00
CA ARG A 644 -35.97 24.84 20.34
C ARG A 644 -35.53 23.65 19.51
N HIS A 645 -34.38 23.74 18.77
CA HIS A 645 -34.02 22.84 17.71
C HIS A 645 -32.75 22.00 17.98
N ALA A 646 -31.92 22.38 18.96
CA ALA A 646 -30.69 21.61 19.24
C ALA A 646 -30.97 20.15 19.63
N GLY A 647 -32.08 19.90 20.36
CA GLY A 647 -32.51 18.55 20.70
C GLY A 647 -32.86 17.71 19.50
N GLU A 648 -33.63 18.27 18.54
CA GLU A 648 -34.00 17.60 17.28
C GLU A 648 -32.76 17.24 16.43
N VAL A 649 -31.85 18.18 16.27
CA VAL A 649 -30.62 17.98 15.50
C VAL A 649 -29.75 16.91 16.14
N ARG A 650 -29.57 16.94 17.46
CA ARG A 650 -28.79 15.96 18.20
C ARG A 650 -29.41 14.56 18.07
N GLU A 651 -30.74 14.43 18.20
CA GLU A 651 -31.44 13.17 18.05
C GLU A 651 -31.27 12.56 16.65
N LEU A 652 -31.22 13.37 15.59
CA LEU A 652 -30.92 12.91 14.23
C LEU A 652 -29.48 12.38 14.12
N PHE A 653 -28.48 13.02 14.72
CA PHE A 653 -27.11 12.53 14.76
C PHE A 653 -27.00 11.22 15.59
N GLU A 654 -27.71 11.13 16.72
CA GLU A 654 -27.74 9.91 17.56
C GLU A 654 -28.37 8.72 16.86
N ARG A 655 -29.30 8.98 15.93
CA ARG A 655 -29.90 7.95 15.06
C ARG A 655 -29.07 7.65 13.80
N GLU A 656 -27.87 8.19 13.69
CA GLU A 656 -26.99 8.03 12.53
C GLU A 656 -27.60 8.57 11.21
N GLU A 657 -28.63 9.42 11.27
CA GLU A 657 -29.26 10.13 10.14
C GLU A 657 -28.42 11.38 9.72
N HIS A 658 -27.12 11.20 9.54
CA HIS A 658 -26.14 12.31 9.44
C HIS A 658 -26.43 13.34 8.34
N VAL A 659 -26.75 12.91 7.12
CA VAL A 659 -27.07 13.83 6.00
C VAL A 659 -28.32 14.67 6.32
N ARG A 660 -29.33 14.06 6.94
CA ARG A 660 -30.55 14.74 7.34
C ARG A 660 -30.29 15.71 8.51
N ALA A 661 -29.48 15.31 9.46
CA ALA A 661 -29.05 16.13 10.59
C ALA A 661 -28.31 17.38 10.10
N ALA A 662 -27.36 17.21 9.17
CA ALA A 662 -26.59 18.30 8.55
C ALA A 662 -27.49 19.27 7.78
N GLY A 663 -28.42 18.75 6.96
CA GLY A 663 -29.40 19.59 6.25
C GLY A 663 -30.31 20.36 7.21
N ARG A 664 -30.81 19.71 8.28
CA ARG A 664 -31.66 20.36 9.29
C ARG A 664 -30.89 21.41 10.09
N TYR A 665 -29.64 21.13 10.45
CA TYR A 665 -28.76 22.11 11.09
C TYR A 665 -28.56 23.34 10.23
N CYS A 666 -28.22 23.17 8.96
CA CYS A 666 -28.04 24.24 8.01
C CYS A 666 -29.34 25.06 7.82
N GLU A 667 -30.47 24.40 7.60
CA GLU A 667 -31.80 25.03 7.46
C GLU A 667 -32.17 25.95 8.64
N VAL A 668 -31.83 25.51 9.88
CA VAL A 668 -32.21 26.24 11.09
C VAL A 668 -31.24 27.38 11.42
N PHE A 669 -29.94 27.17 11.19
CA PHE A 669 -28.91 28.06 11.75
C PHE A 669 -28.16 28.92 10.71
N ALA A 670 -28.18 28.63 9.40
CA ALA A 670 -27.36 29.33 8.42
C ALA A 670 -27.76 30.82 8.33
N GLU A 671 -29.03 31.14 8.06
CA GLU A 671 -29.53 32.50 7.94
C GLU A 671 -29.45 33.24 9.30
N PRO A 672 -29.91 32.68 10.45
CA PRO A 672 -29.83 33.40 11.75
C PRO A 672 -28.39 33.65 12.21
N VAL A 673 -27.42 32.80 11.90
CA VAL A 673 -26.01 33.06 12.21
C VAL A 673 -25.44 34.14 11.29
N HIS A 674 -25.88 34.18 10.01
CA HIS A 674 -25.49 35.24 9.10
C HIS A 674 -25.97 36.60 9.62
N ASP A 675 -27.26 36.73 9.97
CA ASP A 675 -27.88 37.95 10.53
C ASP A 675 -27.20 38.38 11.84
N PHE A 676 -26.91 37.38 12.72
CA PHE A 676 -26.16 37.65 13.96
C PHE A 676 -24.79 38.27 13.68
N PHE A 677 -24.03 37.83 12.68
CA PHE A 677 -22.71 38.40 12.37
C PHE A 677 -22.80 39.75 11.59
N GLU A 678 -23.93 40.05 10.99
CA GLU A 678 -24.17 41.35 10.34
C GLU A 678 -24.50 42.45 11.37
N GLU A 679 -25.32 42.12 12.37
CA GLU A 679 -25.89 43.10 13.30
C GLU A 679 -25.16 43.13 14.67
N VAL A 680 -24.51 42.00 15.09
CA VAL A 680 -23.91 41.90 16.41
C VAL A 680 -22.38 41.96 16.35
N PHE A 681 -21.80 42.99 16.98
CA PHE A 681 -20.35 43.10 17.14
C PHE A 681 -19.86 42.20 18.29
N VAL A 682 -19.37 41.01 18.00
CA VAL A 682 -19.02 40.00 19.02
C VAL A 682 -17.88 40.44 19.94
N ASN A 683 -16.84 41.08 19.42
CA ASN A 683 -15.65 41.49 20.17
C ASN A 683 -15.78 42.85 20.87
N VAL A 684 -16.87 43.05 21.60
CA VAL A 684 -17.13 44.27 22.44
C VAL A 684 -16.13 44.41 23.58
N ASP A 685 -16.04 45.63 24.16
CA ASP A 685 -15.12 45.93 25.25
C ASP A 685 -15.47 45.16 26.55
N ASP A 686 -16.77 45.00 26.85
CA ASP A 686 -17.22 44.23 28.01
C ASP A 686 -16.84 42.73 27.87
N PRO A 687 -15.96 42.23 28.75
CA PRO A 687 -15.48 40.84 28.64
C PRO A 687 -16.58 39.83 28.98
N CYS A 688 -17.61 40.17 29.73
CA CYS A 688 -18.70 39.27 30.07
C CYS A 688 -19.64 39.09 28.87
N VAL A 689 -20.02 40.17 28.20
CA VAL A 689 -20.86 40.17 27.01
C VAL A 689 -20.11 39.50 25.86
N ARG A 690 -18.84 39.87 25.63
CA ARG A 690 -17.98 39.23 24.61
C ARG A 690 -17.89 37.72 24.80
N ARG A 691 -17.63 37.26 26.02
CA ARG A 691 -17.55 35.81 26.33
C ARG A 691 -18.89 35.11 26.09
N ASN A 692 -20.01 35.78 26.44
CA ASN A 692 -21.34 35.23 26.25
C ASN A 692 -21.70 35.09 24.76
N ARG A 693 -21.37 36.10 23.92
CA ARG A 693 -21.55 36.08 22.46
C ARG A 693 -20.72 34.95 21.81
N LYS A 694 -19.46 34.77 22.23
CA LYS A 694 -18.62 33.67 21.79
C LYS A 694 -19.17 32.32 22.25
N ALA A 695 -19.71 32.21 23.46
CA ALA A 695 -20.35 30.99 23.97
C ALA A 695 -21.58 30.59 23.13
N LEU A 696 -22.38 31.57 22.70
CA LEU A 696 -23.55 31.33 21.85
C LEU A 696 -23.13 30.73 20.47
N CYS A 697 -22.14 31.32 19.82
CA CYS A 697 -21.55 30.79 18.60
C CYS A 697 -20.95 29.40 18.83
N GLY A 698 -20.29 29.19 19.98
CA GLY A 698 -19.71 27.88 20.34
C GLY A 698 -20.76 26.80 20.49
N GLN A 699 -21.94 27.07 21.05
CA GLN A 699 -23.03 26.10 21.13
C GLN A 699 -23.57 25.70 19.75
N VAL A 700 -23.65 26.64 18.81
CA VAL A 700 -24.02 26.37 17.42
C VAL A 700 -22.96 25.45 16.78
N TYR A 701 -21.69 25.83 16.86
CA TYR A 701 -20.57 25.09 16.30
C TYR A 701 -20.50 23.63 16.82
N HIS A 702 -20.55 23.46 18.15
CA HIS A 702 -20.43 22.14 18.76
C HIS A 702 -21.62 21.22 18.50
N LEU A 703 -22.80 21.78 18.20
CA LEU A 703 -23.96 20.98 17.81
C LEU A 703 -23.74 20.20 16.51
N PHE A 704 -22.85 20.66 15.65
CA PHE A 704 -22.46 19.99 14.40
C PHE A 704 -21.11 19.31 14.51
N ALA A 705 -20.07 20.07 14.89
CA ALA A 705 -18.70 19.61 14.88
C ALA A 705 -18.42 18.42 15.81
N ASP A 706 -19.11 18.31 16.95
CA ASP A 706 -18.95 17.17 17.85
C ASP A 706 -19.60 15.87 17.33
N HIS A 707 -20.42 15.94 16.28
CA HIS A 707 -21.22 14.81 15.83
C HIS A 707 -20.87 14.31 14.43
N LEU A 708 -20.48 15.20 13.50
CA LEU A 708 -20.21 14.80 12.10
C LEU A 708 -18.78 15.07 11.66
N ALA A 709 -18.37 16.34 11.59
CA ALA A 709 -17.07 16.73 11.06
C ALA A 709 -16.73 18.18 11.43
N ASP A 710 -15.45 18.50 11.44
CA ASP A 710 -14.96 19.87 11.66
C ASP A 710 -14.66 20.57 10.33
N LEU A 711 -15.66 21.25 9.77
CA LEU A 711 -15.63 21.78 8.42
C LEU A 711 -14.66 22.96 8.23
N TYR A 712 -14.10 23.53 9.30
CA TYR A 712 -13.06 24.57 9.14
C TYR A 712 -11.77 24.04 8.51
N LEU A 713 -11.60 22.71 8.49
CA LEU A 713 -10.47 22.02 7.86
C LEU A 713 -10.63 21.86 6.35
N ILE A 714 -11.81 22.18 5.80
CA ILE A 714 -12.08 22.07 4.37
C ILE A 714 -11.56 23.33 3.67
N GLU A 715 -10.68 23.13 2.69
CA GLU A 715 -10.22 24.24 1.84
C GLU A 715 -11.37 24.69 0.94
N THR A 716 -12.02 25.82 1.30
CA THR A 716 -12.93 26.48 0.39
C THR A 716 -12.11 27.05 -0.76
N ALA A 717 -12.32 26.54 -1.97
CA ALA A 717 -11.81 27.18 -3.17
C ALA A 717 -12.31 28.63 -3.19
N GLN A 718 -11.38 29.59 -2.99
CA GLN A 718 -11.64 31.04 -3.09
C GLN A 718 -11.89 31.45 -4.54
#